data_5d4afe56b82f32de4d27db8c15bc3e4d
#
_entry.id   5d4afe56b82f32de4d27db8c15bc3e4d
#
_cell.length_a   1.000
_cell.length_b   1.000
_cell.length_c   1.000
_cell.angle_alpha   90.00
_cell.angle_beta   90.00
_cell.angle_gamma   90.00
#
_symmetry.space_group_name_H-M   'P 1'
#
loop_
_entity.id
_entity.type
_entity.pdbx_description
1 polymer ?
#
loop_
_entity_poly.entity_id
_entity_poly.type
_entity_poly.pdbx_seq_one_letter_code
_entity_poly.pdbx_strand_id
1 'polypeptide(L)'
;MLTAAGVLLFGTNAFSKAIINSISEDPESDLYKLFKNPTINDRPFVRWWWNGNKIEKAELARELRLLKDAGIGGVEINPISFPSDTDDMGLPSLEWLSDEWIELLKFTLTEAKSLGMTCDLLGGTGFPFGAEFLEEDDRAQVVVLAVKKLDGPMKTTVSLFDLFKEADPATLSPYSGRTMEILELKLLPDPLNSMDQVINLTSQIENDIIKLSVPKGKYALYGLIKIDGFMKVIQGAPGGRGPVLNHYDKNAVKKYLNRITNTLQDKIGPLAPHIRSFFVDSLEMEGSNWTSDMMDEFKKRRGYDLYPYLPFLLFKTGRMGNTVDKNYTVAVSSEMQSMIVRMRYDFELTKAELFKERFIKTYAQWCTDHQIKSRAQAYGRGYNLLEGSFDIDIPEGETWLKYGIGEDISEADFTKYPWHLGRGNTMINKYVSSAAHLKDKKMISSEELTNTDMVFNESLEIFKIAGDQSTISGITHPIFHGFNYSPKEAAFPGWITYGGYFSEKNNMWPYFKHYTDYRARLTALLQQASMFADIALLAPIGDMWGESGAQMEPFPTLVSPAYQLLVWESIHQNGNACDYVSEQVILESKMEKGYMNYGSRKYHTLFLIAVQSLQPSTAKHLYHFVKNGGRIFCIEAYPNKSLGWNNHEQKDQEVREWVSKLKNFPDRFIYLKKPESNFNDWYKRIQEKHAITPYVRIKSPKTYVTQVRYQTNDAEIFMFNNSSSSHTCSLDVTFLNNVIGKKQAWIWDAVSGERFKLSLNNGNIILDLGPADSKLIVFNNEKNGQLYKPVPSINASSRSLNNKWMVEFLHSDGSVKNSEMEVLTDLNVVPAHQDFSGTVVYRANIDVLDNSSIQYLDLGKVFGISELLINGKHLGTKWYGRRAYAVPGLLHKGKNAIEIRVTTVMVNYMKSLKENTTAQYWVNNKRKAQPMQSMGLLGPITVL
;
A
#
# COMPACT_ATOMS: atom_id res chain seq x y z
N MET A 1 53.70 -11.77 -39.87
CA MET A 1 53.80 -12.86 -40.87
C MET A 1 52.46 -13.53 -40.86
N LEU A 2 51.58 -13.24 -41.82
CA LEU A 2 51.28 -14.00 -43.02
C LEU A 2 50.65 -15.34 -42.67
N THR A 3 49.51 -15.74 -43.09
CA THR A 3 48.57 -15.72 -44.25
C THR A 3 47.73 -16.95 -44.09
N ALA A 4 46.61 -17.24 -44.61
CA ALA A 4 45.68 -16.83 -45.60
C ALA A 4 44.40 -17.69 -45.46
N ALA A 5 43.24 -17.19 -45.64
CA ALA A 5 42.31 -17.32 -46.75
C ALA A 5 41.98 -18.73 -47.24
N GLY A 6 40.69 -19.06 -47.25
CA GLY A 6 40.09 -20.18 -47.94
C GLY A 6 38.61 -19.93 -48.17
N VAL A 7 38.29 -19.36 -49.31
CA VAL A 7 36.95 -19.22 -49.89
C VAL A 7 36.59 -20.51 -50.64
N LEU A 8 35.38 -21.01 -50.52
CA LEU A 8 34.77 -21.82 -51.54
C LEU A 8 33.24 -21.51 -51.64
N LEU A 9 32.88 -20.99 -52.81
CA LEU A 9 31.58 -20.74 -53.36
C LEU A 9 31.01 -22.04 -53.99
N PHE A 10 29.69 -22.00 -54.05
CA PHE A 10 28.76 -22.51 -55.08
C PHE A 10 27.62 -23.41 -54.59
N GLY A 11 26.42 -22.92 -54.84
CA GLY A 11 25.21 -23.70 -54.79
C GLY A 11 23.95 -22.84 -54.87
N THR A 12 23.70 -22.20 -56.01
CA THR A 12 22.45 -21.52 -56.36
C THR A 12 21.31 -22.53 -56.47
N ASN A 13 20.21 -22.27 -55.78
CA ASN A 13 18.89 -22.67 -56.28
C ASN A 13 17.87 -21.59 -55.95
N ALA A 14 17.45 -20.94 -57.03
CA ALA A 14 16.31 -20.09 -57.10
C ALA A 14 15.04 -20.90 -56.99
N PHE A 15 14.14 -20.57 -56.05
CA PHE A 15 12.71 -20.79 -56.26
C PHE A 15 11.85 -19.85 -55.39
N SER A 16 10.96 -19.21 -56.12
CA SER A 16 9.76 -18.47 -55.72
C SER A 16 9.94 -17.22 -54.86
N LYS A 17 10.03 -16.07 -55.57
CA LYS A 17 9.51 -14.80 -55.09
C LYS A 17 7.99 -14.93 -54.83
N ALA A 18 7.61 -15.24 -53.60
CA ALA A 18 6.30 -14.85 -53.11
C ALA A 18 6.36 -13.33 -52.88
N ILE A 19 5.52 -12.60 -53.57
CA ILE A 19 5.27 -11.18 -53.40
C ILE A 19 4.75 -11.02 -51.97
N ILE A 20 5.62 -10.75 -51.00
CA ILE A 20 5.24 -10.17 -49.71
C ILE A 20 5.06 -8.70 -50.06
N ASN A 21 3.80 -8.27 -50.19
CA ASN A 21 3.45 -6.87 -50.10
C ASN A 21 4.05 -6.37 -48.80
N SER A 22 5.09 -5.56 -48.87
CA SER A 22 5.58 -4.76 -47.76
C SER A 22 4.46 -3.77 -47.42
N ILE A 23 3.58 -4.18 -46.51
CA ILE A 23 2.79 -3.20 -45.74
C ILE A 23 3.86 -2.41 -45.01
N SER A 24 4.01 -1.14 -45.34
CA SER A 24 4.85 -0.21 -44.59
C SER A 24 4.25 -0.19 -43.19
N GLU A 25 4.92 -0.85 -42.24
CA GLU A 25 4.54 -0.76 -40.85
C GLU A 25 4.75 0.70 -40.42
N ASP A 26 3.69 1.34 -39.94
CA ASP A 26 3.85 2.63 -39.27
C ASP A 26 4.88 2.45 -38.15
N PRO A 27 5.82 3.36 -37.97
CA PRO A 27 6.81 3.23 -36.91
C PRO A 27 6.10 3.11 -35.56
N GLU A 28 6.49 2.09 -34.80
CA GLU A 28 5.97 1.91 -33.43
C GLU A 28 6.23 3.16 -32.60
N SER A 29 5.22 3.61 -31.85
CA SER A 29 5.38 4.76 -30.95
C SER A 29 6.42 4.48 -29.87
N ASP A 30 7.12 5.50 -29.43
CA ASP A 30 8.12 5.35 -28.36
C ASP A 30 7.48 4.84 -27.07
N LEU A 31 6.21 5.18 -26.81
CA LEU A 31 5.44 4.66 -25.68
C LEU A 31 5.25 3.14 -25.76
N TYR A 32 4.93 2.59 -26.94
CA TYR A 32 4.77 1.16 -27.11
C TYR A 32 6.11 0.42 -27.05
N LYS A 33 7.18 0.99 -27.61
CA LYS A 33 8.54 0.41 -27.52
C LYS A 33 8.96 0.27 -26.08
N LEU A 34 8.71 1.31 -25.26
CA LEU A 34 9.03 1.31 -23.83
C LEU A 34 8.17 0.28 -23.08
N PHE A 35 6.88 0.21 -23.35
CA PHE A 35 6.00 -0.81 -22.78
C PHE A 35 6.46 -2.23 -23.12
N LYS A 36 6.79 -2.50 -24.38
CA LYS A 36 7.23 -3.81 -24.84
C LYS A 36 8.56 -4.24 -24.22
N ASN A 37 9.49 -3.28 -24.11
CA ASN A 37 10.85 -3.48 -23.62
C ASN A 37 11.16 -2.48 -22.47
N PRO A 38 10.60 -2.68 -21.26
CA PRO A 38 10.88 -1.81 -20.13
C PRO A 38 12.38 -1.74 -19.81
N THR A 39 12.85 -0.55 -19.42
CA THR A 39 14.22 -0.38 -18.95
C THR A 39 14.41 -0.95 -17.54
N ILE A 40 15.63 -1.00 -17.07
CA ILE A 40 15.92 -1.43 -15.69
C ILE A 40 15.24 -0.51 -14.66
N ASN A 41 15.07 0.77 -14.96
CA ASN A 41 14.44 1.76 -14.08
C ASN A 41 12.91 1.61 -14.00
N ASP A 42 12.29 0.95 -14.97
CA ASP A 42 10.86 0.66 -14.97
C ASP A 42 10.52 -0.61 -14.18
N ARG A 43 11.52 -1.38 -13.77
CA ARG A 43 11.34 -2.62 -13.06
C ARG A 43 10.98 -2.40 -11.60
N PRO A 44 10.22 -3.34 -10.97
CA PRO A 44 9.98 -3.32 -9.54
C PRO A 44 11.28 -3.27 -8.74
N PHE A 45 11.23 -2.62 -7.59
CA PHE A 45 12.28 -2.73 -6.59
C PHE A 45 11.88 -3.75 -5.52
N VAL A 46 12.83 -4.10 -4.66
CA VAL A 46 12.58 -4.94 -3.50
C VAL A 46 13.25 -4.35 -2.27
N ARG A 47 12.54 -4.34 -1.13
CA ARG A 47 13.13 -4.10 0.16
C ARG A 47 14.02 -5.30 0.48
N TRP A 48 15.31 -5.02 0.76
CA TRP A 48 16.32 -6.03 1.00
C TRP A 48 16.83 -5.92 2.43
N TRP A 49 16.30 -6.78 3.29
CA TRP A 49 16.63 -6.76 4.69
C TRP A 49 17.98 -7.42 4.96
N TRP A 50 18.88 -6.65 5.51
CA TRP A 50 20.17 -7.11 6.04
C TRP A 50 20.00 -7.59 7.48
N ASN A 51 19.56 -8.84 7.62
CA ASN A 51 19.18 -9.49 8.88
C ASN A 51 20.33 -9.45 9.91
N GLY A 52 20.19 -8.66 10.98
CA GLY A 52 21.17 -8.48 12.04
C GLY A 52 22.51 -7.89 11.55
N ASN A 53 22.57 -7.33 10.34
CA ASN A 53 23.81 -6.94 9.68
C ASN A 53 24.86 -8.09 9.62
N LYS A 54 24.40 -9.35 9.54
CA LYS A 54 25.24 -10.53 9.38
C LYS A 54 25.47 -10.79 7.89
N ILE A 55 26.24 -9.92 7.26
CA ILE A 55 26.37 -9.82 5.80
C ILE A 55 27.82 -10.07 5.35
N GLU A 56 27.96 -10.70 4.18
CA GLU A 56 29.25 -11.04 3.57
C GLU A 56 29.29 -10.66 2.08
N LYS A 57 30.45 -10.21 1.57
CA LYS A 57 30.60 -9.73 0.18
C LYS A 57 30.14 -10.74 -0.86
N ALA A 58 30.49 -12.01 -0.69
CA ALA A 58 30.20 -13.07 -1.66
C ALA A 58 28.67 -13.27 -1.77
N GLU A 59 27.98 -13.28 -0.63
CA GLU A 59 26.54 -13.50 -0.58
C GLU A 59 25.78 -12.26 -1.07
N LEU A 60 26.22 -11.05 -0.69
CA LEU A 60 25.63 -9.80 -1.21
C LEU A 60 25.69 -9.76 -2.75
N ALA A 61 26.83 -10.10 -3.34
CA ALA A 61 26.97 -10.17 -4.79
C ALA A 61 26.10 -11.27 -5.41
N ARG A 62 25.96 -12.43 -4.76
CA ARG A 62 25.12 -13.55 -5.22
C ARG A 62 23.63 -13.13 -5.23
N GLU A 63 23.14 -12.56 -4.14
CA GLU A 63 21.74 -12.13 -4.03
C GLU A 63 21.39 -11.01 -5.00
N LEU A 64 22.28 -10.04 -5.24
CA LEU A 64 22.06 -9.00 -6.27
C LEU A 64 21.86 -9.60 -7.66
N ARG A 65 22.67 -10.61 -8.05
CA ARG A 65 22.51 -11.30 -9.33
C ARG A 65 21.20 -12.07 -9.38
N LEU A 66 20.87 -12.79 -8.30
CA LEU A 66 19.61 -13.52 -8.16
C LEU A 66 18.39 -12.60 -8.35
N LEU A 67 18.39 -11.43 -7.70
CA LEU A 67 17.34 -10.44 -7.81
C LEU A 67 17.23 -9.85 -9.22
N LYS A 68 18.36 -9.51 -9.84
CA LYS A 68 18.41 -9.04 -11.24
C LYS A 68 17.82 -10.08 -12.20
N ASP A 69 18.21 -11.35 -12.06
CA ASP A 69 17.74 -12.44 -12.92
C ASP A 69 16.23 -12.66 -12.76
N ALA A 70 15.71 -12.43 -11.55
CA ALA A 70 14.28 -12.44 -11.26
C ALA A 70 13.54 -11.18 -11.79
N GLY A 71 14.22 -10.25 -12.44
CA GLY A 71 13.63 -9.08 -13.07
C GLY A 71 13.46 -7.88 -12.14
N ILE A 72 14.15 -7.82 -11.01
CA ILE A 72 14.21 -6.68 -10.09
C ILE A 72 15.17 -5.61 -10.65
N GLY A 73 14.73 -4.35 -10.65
CA GLY A 73 15.48 -3.21 -11.15
C GLY A 73 16.35 -2.51 -10.12
N GLY A 74 16.02 -2.68 -8.86
CA GLY A 74 16.76 -2.06 -7.77
C GLY A 74 16.43 -2.63 -6.41
N VAL A 75 17.24 -2.28 -5.42
CA VAL A 75 17.08 -2.73 -4.04
C VAL A 75 16.99 -1.54 -3.09
N GLU A 76 16.17 -1.66 -2.06
CA GLU A 76 16.19 -0.81 -0.89
C GLU A 76 17.00 -1.52 0.18
N ILE A 77 18.20 -1.01 0.45
CA ILE A 77 19.09 -1.56 1.50
C ILE A 77 18.50 -1.16 2.86
N ASN A 78 18.11 -2.18 3.64
CA ASN A 78 17.37 -2.01 4.88
C ASN A 78 18.00 -2.86 6.00
N PRO A 79 18.87 -2.28 6.84
CA PRO A 79 19.39 -2.95 8.03
C PRO A 79 18.27 -3.20 9.04
N ILE A 80 18.15 -4.45 9.51
CA ILE A 80 17.08 -4.86 10.44
C ILE A 80 17.64 -5.80 11.52
N SER A 81 16.89 -6.00 12.60
CA SER A 81 17.23 -6.99 13.63
C SER A 81 17.33 -8.40 13.04
N PHE A 82 18.11 -9.25 13.70
CA PHE A 82 18.15 -10.68 13.33
C PHE A 82 16.90 -11.40 13.85
N PRO A 83 16.34 -12.37 13.11
CA PRO A 83 15.17 -13.11 13.56
C PRO A 83 15.48 -13.96 14.79
N SER A 84 14.60 -13.91 15.80
CA SER A 84 14.71 -14.75 17.00
C SER A 84 14.62 -16.24 16.65
N ASP A 85 15.22 -17.08 17.49
CA ASP A 85 15.15 -18.53 17.38
C ASP A 85 15.63 -19.11 16.02
N THR A 86 16.50 -18.37 15.33
CA THR A 86 17.10 -18.76 14.05
C THR A 86 18.60 -18.96 14.23
N ASP A 87 19.14 -20.04 13.63
CA ASP A 87 20.60 -20.29 13.62
C ASP A 87 21.29 -19.22 12.78
N ASP A 88 22.19 -18.49 13.40
CA ASP A 88 22.95 -17.39 12.77
C ASP A 88 24.26 -17.86 12.13
N MET A 89 24.52 -19.17 12.11
CA MET A 89 25.70 -19.80 11.53
C MET A 89 27.02 -19.31 12.15
N GLY A 90 26.96 -18.68 13.33
CA GLY A 90 28.13 -18.07 13.98
C GLY A 90 28.68 -16.83 13.26
N LEU A 91 27.92 -16.22 12.31
CA LEU A 91 28.33 -15.01 11.61
C LEU A 91 28.29 -13.79 12.55
N PRO A 92 29.31 -12.90 12.50
CA PRO A 92 29.32 -11.69 13.32
C PRO A 92 28.24 -10.70 12.87
N SER A 93 27.65 -10.00 13.82
CA SER A 93 26.82 -8.83 13.53
C SER A 93 27.73 -7.59 13.41
N LEU A 94 27.58 -6.84 12.34
CA LEU A 94 28.24 -5.55 12.18
C LEU A 94 27.38 -4.43 12.76
N GLU A 95 28.00 -3.48 13.42
CA GLU A 95 27.27 -2.28 13.87
C GLU A 95 26.98 -1.35 12.69
N TRP A 96 25.76 -0.87 12.62
CA TRP A 96 25.35 0.13 11.63
C TRP A 96 26.25 1.37 11.72
N LEU A 97 26.72 1.85 10.57
CA LEU A 97 27.65 2.96 10.41
C LEU A 97 29.08 2.67 10.91
N SER A 98 29.44 1.43 11.27
CA SER A 98 30.84 1.08 11.49
C SER A 98 31.63 1.08 10.18
N ASP A 99 32.96 1.15 10.27
CA ASP A 99 33.84 1.11 9.09
C ASP A 99 33.61 -0.16 8.26
N GLU A 100 33.48 -1.31 8.92
CA GLU A 100 33.26 -2.61 8.30
C GLU A 100 31.92 -2.66 7.58
N TRP A 101 30.85 -2.13 8.22
CA TRP A 101 29.51 -2.07 7.59
C TRP A 101 29.52 -1.16 6.36
N ILE A 102 30.21 0.02 6.44
CA ILE A 102 30.30 0.97 5.32
C ILE A 102 31.10 0.38 4.16
N GLU A 103 32.16 -0.38 4.42
CA GLU A 103 32.90 -1.08 3.35
C GLU A 103 32.04 -2.11 2.61
N LEU A 104 31.13 -2.83 3.33
CA LEU A 104 30.16 -3.72 2.68
C LEU A 104 29.08 -2.96 1.93
N LEU A 105 28.59 -1.85 2.46
CA LEU A 105 27.69 -0.96 1.74
C LEU A 105 28.32 -0.46 0.44
N LYS A 106 29.54 0.06 0.49
CA LYS A 106 30.29 0.56 -0.69
C LYS A 106 30.49 -0.54 -1.74
N PHE A 107 30.84 -1.75 -1.30
CA PHE A 107 30.92 -2.92 -2.18
C PHE A 107 29.57 -3.20 -2.85
N THR A 108 28.49 -3.25 -2.08
CA THR A 108 27.13 -3.51 -2.55
C THR A 108 26.67 -2.49 -3.59
N LEU A 109 26.88 -1.19 -3.31
CA LEU A 109 26.56 -0.09 -4.24
C LEU A 109 27.34 -0.21 -5.55
N THR A 110 28.61 -0.61 -5.48
CA THR A 110 29.48 -0.81 -6.65
C THR A 110 29.01 -2.01 -7.48
N GLU A 111 28.70 -3.13 -6.83
CA GLU A 111 28.20 -4.35 -7.49
C GLU A 111 26.83 -4.12 -8.13
N ALA A 112 25.90 -3.49 -7.42
CA ALA A 112 24.58 -3.13 -7.97
C ALA A 112 24.71 -2.25 -9.23
N LYS A 113 25.57 -1.24 -9.18
CA LYS A 113 25.87 -0.36 -10.34
C LYS A 113 26.46 -1.14 -11.50
N SER A 114 27.37 -2.10 -11.26
CA SER A 114 27.94 -2.96 -12.31
C SER A 114 26.89 -3.81 -13.00
N LEU A 115 25.85 -4.19 -12.26
CA LEU A 115 24.67 -4.92 -12.76
C LEU A 115 23.63 -4.01 -13.43
N GLY A 116 23.82 -2.69 -13.42
CA GLY A 116 22.87 -1.69 -13.89
C GLY A 116 21.67 -1.50 -12.93
N MET A 117 21.72 -2.07 -11.74
CA MET A 117 20.66 -1.94 -10.73
C MET A 117 20.78 -0.62 -9.95
N THR A 118 19.64 -0.13 -9.48
CA THR A 118 19.55 1.09 -8.67
C THR A 118 19.46 0.72 -7.18
N CYS A 119 20.08 1.53 -6.32
CA CYS A 119 19.96 1.39 -4.87
C CYS A 119 19.21 2.57 -4.26
N ASP A 120 18.29 2.26 -3.35
CA ASP A 120 17.76 3.16 -2.34
C ASP A 120 18.35 2.76 -0.99
N LEU A 121 18.45 3.71 -0.05
CA LEU A 121 18.98 3.45 1.28
C LEU A 121 17.97 3.89 2.34
N LEU A 122 17.65 2.99 3.28
CA LEU A 122 16.93 3.37 4.48
C LEU A 122 17.77 4.35 5.30
N GLY A 123 17.17 5.46 5.73
CA GLY A 123 17.81 6.50 6.53
C GLY A 123 17.99 6.14 8.00
N GLY A 124 18.04 4.87 8.32
CA GLY A 124 18.16 4.35 9.68
C GLY A 124 18.29 2.84 9.68
N THR A 125 17.82 2.21 10.74
CA THR A 125 17.65 0.77 10.85
C THR A 125 16.27 0.48 11.41
N GLY A 126 15.51 -0.45 10.83
CA GLY A 126 14.11 -0.63 11.24
C GLY A 126 13.31 0.68 11.10
N PHE A 127 12.32 0.92 11.98
CA PHE A 127 11.43 2.08 11.89
C PHE A 127 10.88 2.50 13.27
N PRO A 128 10.44 3.78 13.47
CA PRO A 128 10.80 4.97 12.71
C PRO A 128 12.26 5.37 12.90
N PHE A 129 12.72 6.51 12.36
CA PHE A 129 14.08 6.99 12.53
C PHE A 129 14.49 7.08 14.00
N GLY A 130 15.68 6.61 14.30
CA GLY A 130 16.29 6.64 15.62
C GLY A 130 17.66 5.97 15.63
N ALA A 131 18.42 6.14 16.68
CA ALA A 131 19.75 5.54 16.82
C ALA A 131 20.26 5.64 18.24
N GLU A 132 21.30 4.87 18.56
CA GLU A 132 21.94 4.84 19.87
C GLU A 132 22.65 6.15 20.23
N PHE A 133 23.02 6.97 19.25
CA PHE A 133 23.69 8.25 19.43
C PHE A 133 22.76 9.44 19.77
N LEU A 134 21.43 9.21 19.88
CA LEU A 134 20.51 10.27 20.24
C LEU A 134 20.51 10.51 21.75
N GLU A 135 20.61 11.78 22.14
CA GLU A 135 20.71 12.22 23.52
C GLU A 135 19.60 13.20 23.88
N GLU A 136 19.20 13.24 25.14
CA GLU A 136 18.27 14.21 25.71
C GLU A 136 17.08 14.58 24.82
N ASP A 137 16.90 15.84 24.50
CA ASP A 137 15.79 16.40 23.72
C ASP A 137 15.78 15.95 22.22
N ASP A 138 16.89 15.35 21.74
CA ASP A 138 16.93 14.76 20.41
C ASP A 138 16.04 13.49 20.34
N ARG A 139 15.62 12.91 21.48
CA ARG A 139 14.77 11.73 21.59
C ARG A 139 13.29 12.08 21.51
N ALA A 140 12.49 11.17 20.94
CA ALA A 140 11.04 11.31 20.90
C ALA A 140 10.46 11.46 22.30
N GLN A 141 9.53 12.41 22.44
CA GLN A 141 8.88 12.76 23.69
C GLN A 141 7.40 12.51 23.63
N VAL A 142 6.83 12.12 24.77
CA VAL A 142 5.37 12.00 24.94
C VAL A 142 4.93 12.61 26.26
N VAL A 143 3.81 13.31 26.24
CA VAL A 143 3.08 13.71 27.44
C VAL A 143 1.86 12.80 27.55
N VAL A 144 1.70 12.18 28.70
CA VAL A 144 0.65 11.22 29.02
C VAL A 144 -0.06 11.59 30.31
N LEU A 145 -1.24 11.01 30.54
CA LEU A 145 -2.05 11.27 31.72
C LEU A 145 -2.16 9.98 32.57
N ALA A 146 -1.70 10.07 33.83
CA ALA A 146 -2.04 9.09 34.84
C ALA A 146 -3.33 9.49 35.55
N VAL A 147 -4.24 8.56 35.79
CA VAL A 147 -5.54 8.83 36.41
C VAL A 147 -5.78 7.88 37.59
N LYS A 148 -5.91 8.46 38.80
CA LYS A 148 -6.27 7.69 39.98
C LYS A 148 -7.64 8.13 40.49
N LYS A 149 -8.65 7.23 40.44
CA LYS A 149 -10.01 7.52 40.95
C LYS A 149 -10.03 7.42 42.48
N LEU A 150 -10.71 8.36 43.16
CA LEU A 150 -10.75 8.51 44.62
C LEU A 150 -12.18 8.73 45.08
N ASP A 151 -12.61 8.00 46.10
CA ASP A 151 -13.91 8.16 46.75
C ASP A 151 -13.75 8.80 48.12
N GLY A 152 -14.11 10.07 48.25
CA GLY A 152 -14.02 10.84 49.52
C GLY A 152 -15.32 10.79 50.32
N PRO A 153 -15.25 11.21 51.66
CA PRO A 153 -14.10 11.87 52.25
C PRO A 153 -13.02 10.88 52.68
N MET A 154 -11.77 11.14 52.29
CA MET A 154 -10.63 10.34 52.73
C MET A 154 -9.35 11.13 52.84
N LYS A 155 -8.41 10.64 53.68
CA LYS A 155 -7.03 11.06 53.65
C LYS A 155 -6.19 9.93 53.04
N THR A 156 -5.34 10.24 52.06
CA THR A 156 -4.49 9.26 51.41
C THR A 156 -3.15 9.85 51.04
N THR A 157 -2.17 8.98 50.80
CA THR A 157 -0.87 9.33 50.25
C THR A 157 -0.71 8.69 48.90
N VAL A 158 -0.24 9.43 47.94
CA VAL A 158 0.04 8.93 46.58
C VAL A 158 1.51 9.16 46.26
N SER A 159 2.19 8.14 45.79
CA SER A 159 3.57 8.22 45.33
C SER A 159 3.63 8.59 43.85
N LEU A 160 4.60 9.41 43.45
CA LEU A 160 4.89 9.68 42.06
C LEU A 160 5.25 8.40 41.29
N PHE A 161 5.91 7.44 41.94
CA PHE A 161 6.22 6.15 41.37
C PHE A 161 4.96 5.41 40.89
N ASP A 162 3.88 5.45 41.70
CA ASP A 162 2.61 4.83 41.29
C ASP A 162 1.97 5.52 40.07
N LEU A 163 2.10 6.86 40.01
CA LEU A 163 1.62 7.65 38.87
C LEU A 163 2.45 7.35 37.60
N PHE A 164 3.77 7.26 37.72
CA PHE A 164 4.66 6.92 36.60
C PHE A 164 4.37 5.53 36.06
N LYS A 165 4.11 4.58 36.93
CA LYS A 165 3.72 3.21 36.53
C LYS A 165 2.37 3.18 35.79
N GLU A 166 1.39 3.97 36.25
CA GLU A 166 0.09 4.09 35.57
C GLU A 166 0.19 4.79 34.23
N ALA A 167 1.10 5.76 34.10
CA ALA A 167 1.31 6.54 32.89
C ALA A 167 2.12 5.85 31.80
N ASP A 168 2.84 4.77 32.14
CA ASP A 168 3.77 4.13 31.19
C ASP A 168 3.05 3.69 29.92
N PRO A 169 3.38 4.24 28.75
CA PRO A 169 2.67 3.96 27.50
C PRO A 169 2.95 2.53 27.05
N ALA A 170 1.91 1.84 26.59
CA ALA A 170 2.03 0.52 26.02
C ALA A 170 2.59 0.59 24.59
N THR A 171 3.92 0.71 24.44
CA THR A 171 4.58 0.71 23.13
C THR A 171 4.97 -0.70 22.69
N LEU A 172 5.15 -0.90 21.36
CA LEU A 172 5.70 -2.15 20.82
C LEU A 172 7.17 -2.34 21.17
N SER A 173 7.90 -1.22 21.34
CA SER A 173 9.34 -1.21 21.51
C SER A 173 9.76 -0.20 22.60
N PRO A 174 9.52 -0.51 23.90
CA PRO A 174 9.86 0.42 24.98
C PRO A 174 11.38 0.61 25.11
N TYR A 175 11.83 1.85 25.33
CA TYR A 175 13.23 2.17 25.59
C TYR A 175 13.52 2.15 27.10
N SER A 176 14.51 1.37 27.50
CA SER A 176 14.88 1.22 28.92
C SER A 176 15.52 2.47 29.55
N GLY A 177 16.14 3.31 28.73
CA GLY A 177 16.78 4.57 29.15
C GLY A 177 15.85 5.78 29.18
N ARG A 178 14.52 5.57 29.16
CA ARG A 178 13.55 6.66 29.27
C ARG A 178 13.58 7.33 30.63
N THR A 179 13.30 8.62 30.64
CA THR A 179 13.12 9.41 31.88
C THR A 179 11.70 9.94 31.98
N MET A 180 11.19 10.09 33.21
CA MET A 180 9.83 10.56 33.47
C MET A 180 9.88 11.77 34.42
N GLU A 181 9.05 12.75 34.10
CA GLU A 181 8.92 14.00 34.86
C GLU A 181 7.44 14.32 35.03
N ILE A 182 7.05 14.70 36.27
CA ILE A 182 5.70 15.21 36.54
C ILE A 182 5.64 16.70 36.15
N LEU A 183 4.77 17.01 35.19
CA LEU A 183 4.54 18.40 34.77
C LEU A 183 3.46 19.07 35.62
N GLU A 184 2.37 18.37 35.91
CA GLU A 184 1.26 18.86 36.71
C GLU A 184 0.60 17.72 37.50
N LEU A 185 0.06 18.10 38.67
CA LEU A 185 -0.80 17.25 39.49
C LEU A 185 -2.08 18.00 39.86
N LYS A 186 -3.23 17.41 39.47
CA LYS A 186 -4.53 18.05 39.63
C LYS A 186 -5.53 17.12 40.31
N LEU A 187 -6.33 17.65 41.26
CA LEU A 187 -7.49 16.97 41.84
C LEU A 187 -8.75 17.57 41.28
N LEU A 188 -9.67 16.76 40.79
CA LEU A 188 -10.90 17.24 40.20
C LEU A 188 -12.09 16.31 40.51
N PRO A 189 -13.32 16.88 40.64
CA PRO A 189 -14.54 16.09 40.88
C PRO A 189 -14.88 15.21 39.63
N ASP A 190 -15.60 14.13 39.85
CA ASP A 190 -16.17 13.28 38.83
C ASP A 190 -17.71 13.24 39.00
N PRO A 191 -18.51 13.92 38.17
CA PRO A 191 -18.17 14.66 36.93
C PRO A 191 -17.54 16.04 37.17
N LEU A 192 -16.74 16.51 36.20
CA LEU A 192 -16.21 17.87 36.12
C LEU A 192 -17.11 18.74 35.25
N ASN A 193 -17.64 19.84 35.81
CA ASN A 193 -18.53 20.75 35.10
C ASN A 193 -17.85 22.01 34.56
N SER A 194 -16.81 22.49 35.26
CA SER A 194 -16.05 23.70 34.86
C SER A 194 -14.64 23.66 35.37
N MET A 195 -13.74 24.45 34.76
CA MET A 195 -12.31 24.49 35.11
C MET A 195 -12.01 25.07 36.47
N ASP A 196 -12.86 25.89 37.06
CA ASP A 196 -12.72 26.46 38.42
C ASP A 196 -12.82 25.40 39.53
N GLN A 197 -13.37 24.22 39.23
CA GLN A 197 -13.43 23.08 40.13
C GLN A 197 -12.11 22.30 40.22
N VAL A 198 -11.15 22.59 39.34
CA VAL A 198 -9.85 21.89 39.26
C VAL A 198 -8.89 22.44 40.28
N ILE A 199 -8.38 21.62 41.18
CA ILE A 199 -7.42 22.00 42.22
C ILE A 199 -6.02 21.61 41.74
N ASN A 200 -5.12 22.58 41.58
CA ASN A 200 -3.72 22.32 41.26
C ASN A 200 -2.99 21.92 42.55
N LEU A 201 -2.33 20.78 42.51
CA LEU A 201 -1.60 20.23 43.65
C LEU A 201 -0.09 20.08 43.38
N THR A 202 0.41 20.52 42.25
CA THR A 202 1.79 20.34 41.84
C THR A 202 2.80 20.84 42.85
N SER A 203 2.56 22.00 43.47
CA SER A 203 3.42 22.58 44.50
C SER A 203 3.37 21.87 45.84
N GLN A 204 2.47 20.92 46.04
CA GLN A 204 2.31 20.14 47.27
C GLN A 204 3.06 18.78 47.25
N ILE A 205 3.81 18.53 46.19
CA ILE A 205 4.64 17.35 46.08
C ILE A 205 5.89 17.55 46.96
N GLU A 206 6.09 16.61 47.90
CA GLU A 206 7.26 16.61 48.82
C GLU A 206 7.86 15.19 48.83
N ASN A 207 9.15 15.06 48.54
CA ASN A 207 9.87 13.79 48.54
C ASN A 207 9.17 12.70 47.72
N ASP A 208 8.75 13.04 46.49
CA ASP A 208 8.07 12.15 45.55
C ASP A 208 6.71 11.58 46.03
N ILE A 209 6.10 12.22 47.03
CA ILE A 209 4.76 11.88 47.53
C ILE A 209 3.87 13.11 47.64
N ILE A 210 2.57 12.87 47.64
CA ILE A 210 1.57 13.87 47.98
C ILE A 210 0.60 13.30 49.03
N LYS A 211 0.33 14.09 50.07
CA LYS A 211 -0.69 13.82 51.08
C LYS A 211 -1.98 14.53 50.71
N LEU A 212 -3.03 13.77 50.44
CA LEU A 212 -4.29 14.28 49.97
C LEU A 212 -5.38 14.19 51.06
N SER A 213 -6.16 15.25 51.14
CA SER A 213 -7.44 15.26 51.83
C SER A 213 -8.53 15.38 50.73
N VAL A 214 -9.14 14.26 50.35
CA VAL A 214 -10.18 14.23 49.33
C VAL A 214 -11.52 14.62 49.96
N PRO A 215 -12.25 15.63 49.42
CA PRO A 215 -13.56 16.02 49.90
C PRO A 215 -14.60 14.90 49.72
N LYS A 216 -15.79 15.03 50.31
CA LYS A 216 -16.89 14.07 50.10
C LYS A 216 -17.34 14.04 48.64
N GLY A 217 -17.40 12.86 48.02
CA GLY A 217 -17.80 12.65 46.65
C GLY A 217 -16.77 11.87 45.84
N LYS A 218 -17.02 11.73 44.54
CA LYS A 218 -16.09 11.09 43.60
C LYS A 218 -15.12 12.12 43.05
N TYR A 219 -13.87 11.80 43.04
CA TYR A 219 -12.78 12.62 42.52
C TYR A 219 -11.81 11.80 41.66
N ALA A 220 -11.01 12.48 40.90
CA ALA A 220 -9.85 11.87 40.22
C ALA A 220 -8.60 12.75 40.45
N LEU A 221 -7.50 12.08 40.68
CA LEU A 221 -6.17 12.71 40.68
C LEU A 221 -5.59 12.48 39.27
N TYR A 222 -5.24 13.60 38.61
CA TYR A 222 -4.58 13.61 37.31
C TYR A 222 -3.12 13.98 37.49
N GLY A 223 -2.22 13.10 37.03
CA GLY A 223 -0.81 13.37 36.86
C GLY A 223 -0.47 13.53 35.38
N LEU A 224 -0.10 14.74 34.94
CA LEU A 224 0.44 15.01 33.63
C LEU A 224 1.93 14.72 33.64
N ILE A 225 2.36 13.73 32.88
CA ILE A 225 3.73 13.20 32.94
C ILE A 225 4.36 13.30 31.56
N LYS A 226 5.54 13.91 31.50
CA LYS A 226 6.41 13.93 30.33
C LYS A 226 7.34 12.71 30.38
N ILE A 227 7.52 12.06 29.27
CA ILE A 227 8.44 10.92 29.11
C ILE A 227 9.36 11.21 27.93
N ASP A 228 10.67 11.29 28.22
CA ASP A 228 11.70 11.45 27.19
C ASP A 228 12.23 10.08 26.78
N GLY A 229 12.33 9.84 25.48
CA GLY A 229 12.81 8.57 24.94
C GLY A 229 11.90 7.39 25.30
N PHE A 230 10.58 7.55 25.25
CA PHE A 230 9.63 6.52 25.69
C PHE A 230 9.66 5.24 24.84
N MET A 231 10.14 5.32 23.59
CA MET A 231 10.25 4.20 22.69
C MET A 231 11.60 4.16 21.99
N LYS A 232 12.01 2.98 21.58
CA LYS A 232 13.17 2.73 20.71
C LYS A 232 12.72 2.28 19.33
N VAL A 233 13.62 2.32 18.37
CA VAL A 233 13.44 1.82 17.01
C VAL A 233 12.87 0.39 17.03
N ILE A 234 11.82 0.16 16.25
CA ILE A 234 11.20 -1.15 16.06
C ILE A 234 12.10 -1.94 15.10
N GLN A 235 12.47 -3.15 15.50
CA GLN A 235 13.35 -4.04 14.72
C GLN A 235 14.69 -3.42 14.29
N GLY A 236 15.24 -2.48 15.06
CA GLY A 236 16.54 -1.87 14.76
C GLY A 236 17.68 -2.88 14.69
N ALA A 237 18.61 -2.72 13.74
CA ALA A 237 19.84 -3.49 13.64
C ALA A 237 20.87 -3.06 14.71
N PRO A 238 21.92 -3.86 14.96
CA PRO A 238 23.03 -3.44 15.83
C PRO A 238 23.59 -2.07 15.44
N GLY A 239 23.86 -1.21 16.43
CA GLY A 239 24.25 0.21 16.25
C GLY A 239 23.09 1.18 16.00
N GLY A 240 21.90 0.69 15.65
CA GLY A 240 20.69 1.48 15.41
C GLY A 240 19.49 1.16 16.32
N ARG A 241 19.70 0.39 17.43
CA ARG A 241 18.62 -0.02 18.35
C ARG A 241 18.22 1.03 19.39
N GLY A 242 18.68 2.24 19.23
CA GLY A 242 18.51 3.33 20.18
C GLY A 242 17.10 3.94 20.24
N PRO A 243 16.95 5.03 20.97
CA PRO A 243 15.68 5.76 21.06
C PRO A 243 15.28 6.34 19.71
N VAL A 244 13.97 6.52 19.50
CA VAL A 244 13.40 7.17 18.33
C VAL A 244 13.71 8.67 18.35
N LEU A 245 13.96 9.24 17.18
CA LEU A 245 14.24 10.65 16.94
C LEU A 245 13.04 11.55 17.31
N ASN A 246 13.31 12.72 17.88
CA ASN A 246 12.29 13.77 18.03
C ASN A 246 11.99 14.43 16.67
N HIS A 247 10.95 13.95 15.99
CA HIS A 247 10.54 14.44 14.69
C HIS A 247 9.90 15.86 14.75
N TYR A 248 9.58 16.35 15.96
CA TYR A 248 9.06 17.72 16.16
C TYR A 248 10.17 18.75 16.43
N ASP A 249 11.43 18.32 16.50
CA ASP A 249 12.58 19.22 16.65
C ASP A 249 13.44 19.26 15.37
N LYS A 250 13.47 20.41 14.72
CA LYS A 250 14.23 20.63 13.47
C LYS A 250 15.73 20.41 13.64
N ASN A 251 16.28 20.75 14.80
CA ASN A 251 17.72 20.63 15.07
C ASN A 251 18.07 19.17 15.30
N ALA A 252 17.25 18.44 16.05
CA ALA A 252 17.41 16.99 16.23
C ALA A 252 17.39 16.26 14.87
N VAL A 253 16.42 16.59 13.99
CA VAL A 253 16.35 16.05 12.64
C VAL A 253 17.61 16.34 11.82
N LYS A 254 18.10 17.58 11.86
CA LYS A 254 19.34 17.95 11.15
C LYS A 254 20.58 17.23 11.70
N LYS A 255 20.73 17.15 13.03
CA LYS A 255 21.83 16.43 13.67
C LYS A 255 21.83 14.96 13.25
N TYR A 256 20.66 14.31 13.28
CA TYR A 256 20.51 12.92 12.88
C TYR A 256 20.94 12.69 11.43
N LEU A 257 20.37 13.44 10.50
CA LEU A 257 20.67 13.32 9.07
C LEU A 257 22.14 13.64 8.77
N ASN A 258 22.70 14.70 9.35
CA ASN A 258 24.10 15.08 9.16
C ASN A 258 25.06 14.05 9.75
N ARG A 259 24.74 13.43 10.89
CA ARG A 259 25.56 12.34 11.46
C ARG A 259 25.71 11.20 10.48
N ILE A 260 24.60 10.74 9.88
CA ILE A 260 24.61 9.67 8.88
C ILE A 260 25.41 10.07 7.65
N THR A 261 25.13 11.26 7.12
CA THR A 261 25.76 11.75 5.90
C THR A 261 27.28 11.88 6.06
N ASN A 262 27.73 12.56 7.11
CA ASN A 262 29.15 12.77 7.33
C ASN A 262 29.88 11.43 7.45
N THR A 263 29.32 10.49 8.22
CA THR A 263 29.91 9.16 8.39
C THR A 263 30.00 8.39 7.06
N LEU A 264 28.98 8.46 6.22
CA LEU A 264 28.97 7.79 4.92
C LEU A 264 29.90 8.49 3.92
N GLN A 265 29.81 9.82 3.80
CA GLN A 265 30.57 10.58 2.80
C GLN A 265 32.06 10.55 3.04
N ASP A 266 32.52 10.45 4.28
CA ASP A 266 33.95 10.32 4.61
C ASP A 266 34.58 9.06 3.98
N LYS A 267 33.77 8.00 3.73
CA LYS A 267 34.22 6.71 3.21
C LYS A 267 33.81 6.44 1.76
N ILE A 268 32.60 6.86 1.38
CA ILE A 268 31.99 6.56 0.07
C ILE A 268 32.12 7.75 -0.89
N GLY A 269 32.25 8.98 -0.36
CA GLY A 269 32.12 10.22 -1.12
C GLY A 269 30.65 10.67 -1.26
N PRO A 270 30.33 11.57 -2.20
CA PRO A 270 28.98 12.07 -2.40
C PRO A 270 27.96 10.97 -2.63
N LEU A 271 26.77 11.09 -2.05
CA LEU A 271 25.74 10.04 -2.12
C LEU A 271 25.10 9.88 -3.49
N ALA A 272 24.87 10.98 -4.21
CA ALA A 272 24.15 11.01 -5.49
C ALA A 272 24.61 10.01 -6.57
N PRO A 273 25.92 9.72 -6.76
CA PRO A 273 26.36 8.72 -7.74
C PRO A 273 26.05 7.28 -7.36
N HIS A 274 25.66 7.04 -6.12
CA HIS A 274 25.55 5.71 -5.52
C HIS A 274 24.12 5.31 -5.18
N ILE A 275 23.29 6.25 -4.71
CA ILE A 275 21.91 5.98 -4.31
C ILE A 275 20.93 6.91 -5.05
N ARG A 276 19.76 6.38 -5.42
CA ARG A 276 18.67 7.15 -6.04
C ARG A 276 17.92 7.97 -4.99
N SER A 277 17.56 7.33 -3.91
CA SER A 277 16.76 7.94 -2.83
C SER A 277 17.23 7.50 -1.45
N PHE A 278 17.00 8.42 -0.50
CA PHE A 278 17.04 8.13 0.92
C PHE A 278 15.62 7.85 1.38
N PHE A 279 15.40 6.78 2.13
CA PHE A 279 14.06 6.31 2.46
C PHE A 279 13.70 6.53 3.93
N VAL A 280 12.47 6.97 4.18
CA VAL A 280 11.83 7.03 5.50
C VAL A 280 10.70 6.03 5.50
N ASP A 281 10.83 5.00 6.31
CA ASP A 281 9.81 3.98 6.52
C ASP A 281 8.65 4.50 7.38
N SER A 282 7.66 3.68 7.65
CA SER A 282 6.46 3.99 8.43
C SER A 282 6.77 4.79 9.69
N LEU A 283 6.11 5.94 9.83
CA LEU A 283 6.30 6.86 10.95
C LEU A 283 5.43 6.45 12.14
N GLU A 284 5.61 5.24 12.61
CA GLU A 284 4.86 4.64 13.71
C GLU A 284 5.35 5.14 15.08
N MET A 285 5.15 6.42 15.33
CA MET A 285 5.68 7.13 16.50
C MET A 285 4.88 6.92 17.79
N GLU A 286 3.97 5.97 17.82
CA GLU A 286 3.21 5.41 18.95
C GLU A 286 2.75 6.42 20.02
N GLY A 287 2.34 7.62 19.59
CA GLY A 287 1.79 8.63 20.49
C GLY A 287 2.75 9.76 20.82
N SER A 288 3.93 9.83 20.20
CA SER A 288 4.79 11.03 20.30
C SER A 288 3.97 12.29 20.04
N ASN A 289 3.99 13.22 20.99
CA ASN A 289 3.13 14.41 20.96
C ASN A 289 3.77 15.66 21.57
N TRP A 290 5.07 15.60 21.85
CA TRP A 290 5.74 16.66 22.58
C TRP A 290 7.12 17.01 22.01
N THR A 291 7.49 18.26 22.22
CA THR A 291 8.84 18.81 22.05
C THR A 291 8.98 19.99 23.00
N SER A 292 10.19 20.41 23.33
CA SER A 292 10.47 21.41 24.38
C SER A 292 9.73 22.74 24.21
N ASP A 293 9.51 23.20 22.98
CA ASP A 293 8.81 24.44 22.63
C ASP A 293 7.35 24.27 22.21
N MET A 294 6.75 23.09 22.44
CA MET A 294 5.39 22.75 21.98
C MET A 294 4.34 23.79 22.40
N MET A 295 4.37 24.25 23.64
CA MET A 295 3.39 25.20 24.16
C MET A 295 3.55 26.59 23.58
N ASP A 296 4.77 27.03 23.35
CA ASP A 296 5.07 28.32 22.73
C ASP A 296 4.61 28.35 21.27
N GLU A 297 4.92 27.29 20.53
CA GLU A 297 4.46 27.14 19.14
C GLU A 297 2.94 27.00 19.05
N PHE A 298 2.29 26.28 19.97
CA PHE A 298 0.85 26.24 20.07
C PHE A 298 0.26 27.62 20.27
N LYS A 299 0.70 28.35 21.33
CA LYS A 299 0.22 29.71 21.64
C LYS A 299 0.41 30.67 20.49
N LYS A 300 1.55 30.60 19.82
CA LYS A 300 1.87 31.40 18.64
C LYS A 300 0.92 31.15 17.48
N ARG A 301 0.57 29.87 17.23
CA ARG A 301 -0.27 29.43 16.11
C ARG A 301 -1.76 29.54 16.38
N ARG A 302 -2.18 29.27 17.61
CA ARG A 302 -3.62 29.19 17.98
C ARG A 302 -4.12 30.42 18.75
N GLY A 303 -3.23 31.22 19.34
CA GLY A 303 -3.56 32.50 19.98
C GLY A 303 -4.08 32.39 21.40
N TYR A 304 -3.93 31.22 22.05
CA TYR A 304 -4.29 31.01 23.46
C TYR A 304 -3.36 30.02 24.13
N ASP A 305 -3.40 29.98 25.49
CA ASP A 305 -2.61 29.05 26.28
C ASP A 305 -3.35 27.73 26.44
N LEU A 306 -2.74 26.62 25.99
CA LEU A 306 -3.31 25.28 26.08
C LEU A 306 -2.93 24.56 27.38
N TYR A 307 -1.85 24.97 28.05
CA TYR A 307 -1.26 24.21 29.16
C TYR A 307 -2.26 23.81 30.24
N PRO A 308 -3.17 24.70 30.73
CA PRO A 308 -4.16 24.33 31.73
C PRO A 308 -5.15 23.24 31.30
N TYR A 309 -5.37 23.11 30.02
CA TYR A 309 -6.35 22.20 29.42
C TYR A 309 -5.74 20.89 28.88
N LEU A 310 -4.40 20.84 28.73
CA LEU A 310 -3.70 19.72 28.12
C LEU A 310 -4.06 18.35 28.70
N PRO A 311 -4.20 18.17 30.05
CA PRO A 311 -4.60 16.88 30.60
C PRO A 311 -5.94 16.33 30.12
N PHE A 312 -6.86 17.21 29.70
CA PHE A 312 -8.20 16.83 29.23
C PHE A 312 -8.25 16.43 27.75
N LEU A 313 -7.19 16.73 26.98
CA LEU A 313 -7.12 16.43 25.55
C LEU A 313 -6.60 15.04 25.25
N LEU A 314 -5.89 14.44 26.21
CA LEU A 314 -5.14 13.20 26.04
C LEU A 314 -6.03 11.99 26.22
N PHE A 315 -5.69 10.93 25.53
CA PHE A 315 -6.27 9.60 25.69
C PHE A 315 -5.21 8.63 26.23
N LYS A 316 -5.66 7.57 26.93
CA LYS A 316 -4.79 6.45 27.23
C LYS A 316 -4.63 5.65 25.92
N THR A 317 -3.45 5.75 25.32
CA THR A 317 -3.14 5.05 24.08
C THR A 317 -2.76 3.59 24.37
N GLY A 318 -3.37 2.65 23.64
CA GLY A 318 -2.92 1.27 23.60
C GLY A 318 -1.69 1.12 22.70
N ARG A 319 -1.21 -0.12 22.54
CA ARG A 319 -0.23 -0.46 21.50
C ARG A 319 -0.78 -0.15 20.13
N MET A 320 0.10 0.01 19.15
CA MET A 320 -0.29 0.18 17.75
C MET A 320 -1.34 -0.87 17.33
N GLY A 321 -2.38 -0.43 16.64
CA GLY A 321 -3.52 -1.27 16.26
C GLY A 321 -4.59 -1.47 17.33
N ASN A 322 -4.37 -0.99 18.56
CA ASN A 322 -5.38 -0.97 19.62
C ASN A 322 -6.09 0.38 19.67
N THR A 323 -7.38 0.34 19.99
CA THR A 323 -8.18 1.55 20.21
C THR A 323 -7.70 2.30 21.46
N VAL A 324 -7.86 3.62 21.46
CA VAL A 324 -7.64 4.44 22.66
C VAL A 324 -8.77 4.22 23.67
N ASP A 325 -8.45 4.22 24.95
CA ASP A 325 -9.45 4.23 26.02
C ASP A 325 -9.97 5.66 26.24
N LYS A 326 -11.18 5.93 25.79
CA LYS A 326 -11.86 7.22 25.96
C LYS A 326 -12.48 7.38 27.36
N ASN A 327 -12.62 6.31 28.12
CA ASN A 327 -13.39 6.28 29.38
C ASN A 327 -12.51 6.29 30.63
N TYR A 328 -11.17 6.41 30.46
CA TYR A 328 -10.27 6.37 31.62
C TYR A 328 -10.28 7.68 32.43
N THR A 329 -10.74 8.79 31.85
CA THR A 329 -10.84 10.12 32.47
C THR A 329 -12.17 10.30 33.23
N VAL A 330 -12.33 11.44 33.92
CA VAL A 330 -13.62 11.81 34.51
C VAL A 330 -14.66 12.15 33.47
N ALA A 331 -15.95 12.00 33.81
CA ALA A 331 -17.03 12.53 33.01
C ALA A 331 -17.00 14.07 33.03
N VAL A 332 -17.33 14.70 31.90
CA VAL A 332 -17.36 16.16 31.76
C VAL A 332 -18.72 16.64 31.26
N SER A 333 -19.07 17.92 31.56
CA SER A 333 -20.28 18.53 31.03
C SER A 333 -20.24 18.65 29.48
N SER A 334 -21.39 18.80 28.84
CA SER A 334 -21.47 18.95 27.36
C SER A 334 -20.70 20.18 26.85
N GLU A 335 -20.66 21.25 27.63
CA GLU A 335 -19.90 22.46 27.30
C GLU A 335 -18.39 22.20 27.33
N MET A 336 -17.91 21.57 28.40
CA MET A 336 -16.52 21.16 28.49
C MET A 336 -16.16 20.15 27.39
N GLN A 337 -17.04 19.20 27.06
CA GLN A 337 -16.80 18.26 25.97
C GLN A 337 -16.63 18.99 24.63
N SER A 338 -17.46 19.98 24.35
CA SER A 338 -17.34 20.79 23.13
C SER A 338 -16.02 21.58 23.10
N MET A 339 -15.62 22.16 24.23
CA MET A 339 -14.33 22.85 24.38
C MET A 339 -13.17 21.89 24.13
N ILE A 340 -13.18 20.73 24.76
CA ILE A 340 -12.13 19.72 24.65
C ILE A 340 -11.96 19.26 23.19
N VAL A 341 -13.06 18.97 22.48
CA VAL A 341 -13.04 18.55 21.06
C VAL A 341 -12.35 19.61 20.19
N ARG A 342 -12.65 20.90 20.39
CA ARG A 342 -12.07 22.00 19.62
C ARG A 342 -10.59 22.22 19.94
N MET A 343 -10.23 22.21 21.22
CA MET A 343 -8.85 22.36 21.66
C MET A 343 -7.98 21.17 21.24
N ARG A 344 -8.55 19.95 21.26
CA ARG A 344 -7.87 18.75 20.74
C ARG A 344 -7.58 18.87 19.24
N TYR A 345 -8.55 19.32 18.44
CA TYR A 345 -8.28 19.64 17.03
C TYR A 345 -7.11 20.63 16.87
N ASP A 346 -7.10 21.73 17.64
CA ASP A 346 -6.03 22.73 17.57
C ASP A 346 -4.66 22.14 17.95
N PHE A 347 -4.62 21.23 18.93
CA PHE A 347 -3.40 20.52 19.33
C PHE A 347 -2.92 19.56 18.25
N GLU A 348 -3.82 18.73 17.69
CA GLU A 348 -3.49 17.81 16.61
C GLU A 348 -3.02 18.56 15.35
N LEU A 349 -3.68 19.65 15.00
CA LEU A 349 -3.27 20.51 13.89
C LEU A 349 -1.88 21.11 14.12
N THR A 350 -1.58 21.54 15.36
CA THR A 350 -0.25 22.07 15.71
C THR A 350 0.83 21.00 15.53
N LYS A 351 0.60 19.78 16.00
CA LYS A 351 1.51 18.65 15.78
C LYS A 351 1.74 18.37 14.30
N ALA A 352 0.66 18.30 13.52
CA ALA A 352 0.76 18.04 12.08
C ALA A 352 1.54 19.13 11.33
N GLU A 353 1.34 20.40 11.69
CA GLU A 353 2.10 21.53 11.14
C GLU A 353 3.59 21.45 11.51
N LEU A 354 3.91 21.22 12.78
CA LEU A 354 5.30 21.09 13.25
C LEU A 354 6.00 19.91 12.60
N PHE A 355 5.33 18.76 12.50
CA PHE A 355 5.88 17.59 11.82
C PHE A 355 6.20 17.90 10.34
N LYS A 356 5.25 18.49 9.62
CA LYS A 356 5.46 18.88 8.21
C LYS A 356 6.62 19.87 8.05
N GLU A 357 6.68 20.90 8.91
CA GLU A 357 7.70 21.95 8.83
C GLU A 357 9.08 21.49 9.30
N ARG A 358 9.13 20.72 10.40
CA ARG A 358 10.40 20.41 11.10
C ARG A 358 11.01 19.08 10.67
N PHE A 359 10.19 18.12 10.29
CA PHE A 359 10.65 16.84 9.76
C PHE A 359 10.58 16.77 8.25
N ILE A 360 9.38 16.71 7.65
CA ILE A 360 9.19 16.44 6.22
C ILE A 360 9.97 17.43 5.34
N LYS A 361 9.79 18.75 5.57
CA LYS A 361 10.50 19.76 4.76
C LYS A 361 12.00 19.77 5.00
N THR A 362 12.44 19.53 6.23
CA THR A 362 13.87 19.47 6.56
C THR A 362 14.53 18.28 5.90
N TYR A 363 13.87 17.13 5.93
CA TYR A 363 14.32 15.90 5.29
C TYR A 363 14.35 16.04 3.75
N ALA A 364 13.26 16.53 3.15
CA ALA A 364 13.19 16.72 1.69
C ALA A 364 14.26 17.73 1.20
N GLN A 365 14.47 18.83 1.92
CA GLN A 365 15.52 19.80 1.61
C GLN A 365 16.92 19.18 1.74
N TRP A 366 17.15 18.41 2.81
CA TRP A 366 18.42 17.70 2.99
C TRP A 366 18.70 16.73 1.84
N CYS A 367 17.69 15.98 1.37
CA CYS A 367 17.82 15.13 0.17
C CYS A 367 18.20 15.94 -1.06
N THR A 368 17.54 17.08 -1.28
CA THR A 368 17.83 18.01 -2.38
C THR A 368 19.27 18.51 -2.33
N ASP A 369 19.74 18.92 -1.14
CA ASP A 369 21.09 19.43 -0.93
C ASP A 369 22.16 18.36 -1.26
N HIS A 370 21.83 17.08 -1.09
CA HIS A 370 22.69 15.93 -1.41
C HIS A 370 22.43 15.35 -2.82
N GLN A 371 21.57 15.99 -3.62
CA GLN A 371 21.22 15.59 -5.00
C GLN A 371 20.64 14.17 -5.10
N ILE A 372 19.95 13.71 -4.06
CA ILE A 372 19.20 12.45 -4.03
C ILE A 372 17.71 12.73 -3.87
N LYS A 373 16.87 11.75 -4.18
CA LYS A 373 15.42 11.88 -4.01
C LYS A 373 15.00 11.58 -2.57
N SER A 374 14.04 12.36 -2.09
CA SER A 374 13.30 12.01 -0.88
C SER A 374 12.24 10.96 -1.21
N ARG A 375 12.22 9.84 -0.47
CA ARG A 375 11.16 8.82 -0.52
C ARG A 375 10.67 8.55 0.88
N ALA A 376 9.35 8.64 1.12
CA ALA A 376 8.81 8.50 2.46
C ALA A 376 7.38 7.97 2.48
N GLN A 377 7.12 7.16 3.49
CA GLN A 377 5.80 6.78 3.94
C GLN A 377 5.31 7.81 4.97
N ALA A 378 4.70 8.90 4.48
CA ALA A 378 4.25 10.00 5.33
C ALA A 378 2.96 9.67 6.08
N TYR A 379 2.86 8.46 6.66
CA TYR A 379 1.73 7.98 7.44
C TYR A 379 2.19 7.36 8.77
N GLY A 380 1.26 7.25 9.68
CA GLY A 380 1.46 6.83 11.04
C GLY A 380 0.51 7.60 11.96
N ARG A 381 0.70 7.52 13.27
CA ARG A 381 -0.13 8.23 14.23
C ARG A 381 0.23 9.71 14.28
N GLY A 382 -0.71 10.60 13.95
CA GLY A 382 -0.61 12.01 14.21
C GLY A 382 -0.34 12.92 13.02
N TYR A 383 -0.46 12.46 11.78
CA TYR A 383 -0.16 13.26 10.60
C TYR A 383 -1.33 13.34 9.63
N ASN A 384 -1.27 14.36 8.76
CA ASN A 384 -2.10 14.41 7.58
C ASN A 384 -1.38 13.71 6.42
N LEU A 385 -1.77 12.50 6.11
CA LEU A 385 -1.15 11.66 5.06
C LEU A 385 -1.11 12.37 3.69
N LEU A 386 -2.19 13.07 3.31
CA LEU A 386 -2.26 13.79 2.05
C LEU A 386 -1.20 14.90 2.01
N GLU A 387 -1.24 15.81 3.00
CA GLU A 387 -0.35 16.98 3.01
C GLU A 387 1.09 16.63 3.39
N GLY A 388 1.31 15.59 4.18
CA GLY A 388 2.64 15.07 4.50
C GLY A 388 3.38 14.55 3.26
N SER A 389 2.64 14.08 2.26
CA SER A 389 3.19 13.57 0.99
C SER A 389 3.51 14.66 -0.04
N PHE A 390 3.07 15.92 0.15
CA PHE A 390 3.24 16.99 -0.84
C PHE A 390 4.69 17.36 -1.15
N ASP A 391 5.55 17.38 -0.15
CA ASP A 391 6.92 17.83 -0.26
C ASP A 391 7.93 16.69 -0.53
N ILE A 392 7.47 15.43 -0.59
CA ILE A 392 8.29 14.24 -0.84
C ILE A 392 8.41 13.99 -2.36
N ASP A 393 9.62 13.78 -2.90
CA ASP A 393 9.84 13.51 -4.33
C ASP A 393 9.13 12.25 -4.80
N ILE A 394 9.25 11.17 -4.05
CA ILE A 394 8.64 9.86 -4.30
C ILE A 394 7.76 9.51 -3.09
N PRO A 395 6.50 10.00 -3.07
CA PRO A 395 5.58 9.63 -2.00
C PRO A 395 5.23 8.15 -2.08
N GLU A 396 5.18 7.49 -0.91
CA GLU A 396 4.99 6.06 -0.82
C GLU A 396 3.78 5.68 0.01
N GLY A 397 2.99 4.75 -0.52
CA GLY A 397 1.90 4.07 0.15
C GLY A 397 2.28 2.66 0.58
N GLU A 398 1.26 1.80 0.81
CA GLU A 398 1.46 0.44 1.28
C GLU A 398 0.32 -0.47 0.84
N THR A 399 0.62 -1.75 0.59
CA THR A 399 -0.37 -2.84 0.47
C THR A 399 0.04 -4.06 1.27
N TRP A 400 -0.98 -4.74 1.81
CA TRP A 400 -0.80 -5.93 2.62
C TRP A 400 -1.45 -7.14 1.95
N LEU A 401 -0.80 -8.29 2.08
CA LEU A 401 -1.41 -9.58 1.81
C LEU A 401 -2.19 -10.04 3.04
N LYS A 402 -3.50 -10.06 2.93
CA LYS A 402 -4.42 -10.48 3.99
C LYS A 402 -5.32 -11.60 3.47
N TYR A 403 -5.82 -12.43 4.37
CA TYR A 403 -6.88 -13.37 4.03
C TYR A 403 -8.06 -12.61 3.41
N GLY A 404 -8.68 -13.23 2.42
CA GLY A 404 -9.80 -12.63 1.68
C GLY A 404 -9.40 -11.74 0.50
N ILE A 405 -8.11 -11.55 0.20
CA ILE A 405 -7.69 -10.95 -1.07
C ILE A 405 -8.23 -11.83 -2.22
N GLY A 406 -8.97 -11.21 -3.13
CA GLY A 406 -9.61 -11.89 -4.26
C GLY A 406 -10.91 -12.61 -3.92
N GLU A 407 -11.34 -12.64 -2.67
CA GLU A 407 -12.64 -13.20 -2.26
C GLU A 407 -13.77 -12.16 -2.35
N ASP A 408 -15.02 -12.63 -2.46
CA ASP A 408 -16.20 -11.80 -2.37
C ASP A 408 -16.50 -11.49 -0.91
N ILE A 409 -16.07 -10.28 -0.50
CA ILE A 409 -16.33 -9.79 0.83
C ILE A 409 -17.51 -8.82 0.77
N SER A 410 -18.50 -9.02 1.63
CA SER A 410 -19.63 -8.11 1.72
C SER A 410 -19.17 -6.69 2.13
N GLU A 411 -19.83 -5.66 1.62
CA GLU A 411 -19.54 -4.28 2.02
C GLU A 411 -19.70 -4.07 3.54
N ALA A 412 -20.62 -4.81 4.18
CA ALA A 412 -20.85 -4.76 5.61
C ALA A 412 -19.64 -5.33 6.40
N ASP A 413 -19.12 -6.48 5.98
CA ASP A 413 -17.92 -7.08 6.60
C ASP A 413 -16.70 -6.21 6.35
N PHE A 414 -16.58 -5.66 5.14
CA PHE A 414 -15.51 -4.77 4.78
C PHE A 414 -15.49 -3.51 5.66
N THR A 415 -16.62 -2.85 5.89
CA THR A 415 -16.71 -1.65 6.74
C THR A 415 -16.49 -1.97 8.22
N LYS A 416 -16.74 -3.22 8.65
CA LYS A 416 -16.52 -3.67 10.02
C LYS A 416 -15.04 -3.99 10.30
N TYR A 417 -14.33 -4.51 9.28
CA TYR A 417 -12.95 -5.00 9.43
C TYR A 417 -12.05 -4.56 8.26
N PRO A 418 -11.92 -3.25 7.99
CA PRO A 418 -11.22 -2.76 6.79
C PRO A 418 -9.76 -3.20 6.71
N TRP A 419 -9.09 -3.40 7.86
CA TRP A 419 -7.71 -3.87 7.94
C TRP A 419 -7.51 -5.36 7.64
N HIS A 420 -8.51 -6.19 7.95
CA HIS A 420 -8.36 -7.64 7.86
C HIS A 420 -8.60 -8.19 6.45
N LEU A 421 -9.10 -7.38 5.54
CA LEU A 421 -9.65 -7.84 4.27
C LEU A 421 -8.86 -7.39 3.04
N GLY A 422 -7.61 -6.96 3.21
CA GLY A 422 -6.69 -6.66 2.11
C GLY A 422 -6.98 -5.39 1.31
N ARG A 423 -8.24 -4.98 1.17
CA ARG A 423 -8.64 -3.79 0.40
C ARG A 423 -8.47 -2.48 1.18
N GLY A 424 -8.41 -2.52 2.52
CA GLY A 424 -8.27 -1.32 3.35
C GLY A 424 -7.01 -0.51 3.04
N ASN A 425 -5.93 -1.17 2.65
CA ASN A 425 -4.66 -0.54 2.35
C ASN A 425 -4.67 0.27 1.05
N THR A 426 -5.62 0.01 0.14
CA THR A 426 -5.80 0.86 -1.06
C THR A 426 -6.18 2.30 -0.70
N MET A 427 -6.69 2.54 0.50
CA MET A 427 -6.93 3.91 0.99
C MET A 427 -5.64 4.70 1.20
N ILE A 428 -4.61 4.08 1.77
CA ILE A 428 -3.29 4.71 1.93
C ILE A 428 -2.77 5.09 0.56
N ASN A 429 -2.75 4.14 -0.38
CA ASN A 429 -2.32 4.37 -1.74
C ASN A 429 -3.13 5.47 -2.43
N LYS A 430 -4.45 5.54 -2.21
CA LYS A 430 -5.31 6.56 -2.82
C LYS A 430 -5.03 7.97 -2.28
N TYR A 431 -4.74 8.12 -0.99
CA TYR A 431 -4.30 9.39 -0.41
C TYR A 431 -2.94 9.83 -0.96
N VAL A 432 -1.97 8.91 -1.00
CA VAL A 432 -0.61 9.17 -1.50
C VAL A 432 -0.63 9.52 -2.99
N SER A 433 -1.38 8.76 -3.80
CA SER A 433 -1.51 9.04 -5.23
C SER A 433 -2.23 10.37 -5.48
N SER A 434 -3.27 10.70 -4.69
CA SER A 434 -3.95 11.99 -4.78
C SER A 434 -2.99 13.15 -4.48
N ALA A 435 -2.15 13.01 -3.43
CA ALA A 435 -1.11 14.00 -3.13
C ALA A 435 -0.11 14.18 -4.30
N ALA A 436 0.33 13.06 -4.87
CA ALA A 436 1.24 13.07 -6.02
C ALA A 436 0.59 13.71 -7.25
N HIS A 437 -0.68 13.39 -7.54
CA HIS A 437 -1.43 14.00 -8.65
C HIS A 437 -1.59 15.51 -8.47
N LEU A 438 -1.91 15.98 -7.27
CA LEU A 438 -2.02 17.40 -6.94
C LEU A 438 -0.68 18.15 -7.13
N LYS A 439 0.44 17.46 -7.06
CA LYS A 439 1.79 18.00 -7.25
C LYS A 439 2.45 17.58 -8.56
N ASP A 440 1.69 17.04 -9.52
CA ASP A 440 2.13 16.59 -10.86
C ASP A 440 3.29 15.57 -10.84
N LYS A 441 3.42 14.77 -9.77
CA LYS A 441 4.43 13.72 -9.63
C LYS A 441 4.01 12.47 -10.39
N LYS A 442 4.98 11.82 -11.05
CA LYS A 442 4.75 10.62 -11.87
C LYS A 442 5.20 9.33 -11.21
N MET A 443 6.26 9.37 -10.41
CA MET A 443 6.75 8.24 -9.65
C MET A 443 6.06 8.24 -8.29
N ILE A 444 5.18 7.28 -8.09
CA ILE A 444 4.36 7.11 -6.89
C ILE A 444 4.60 5.69 -6.43
N SER A 445 5.35 5.52 -5.35
CA SER A 445 5.71 4.19 -4.88
C SER A 445 4.70 3.63 -3.89
N SER A 446 4.76 2.34 -3.72
CA SER A 446 4.09 1.62 -2.63
C SER A 446 5.00 0.51 -2.15
N GLU A 447 5.12 0.37 -0.84
CA GLU A 447 5.51 -0.87 -0.23
C GLU A 447 4.44 -1.90 -0.56
N GLU A 448 4.77 -2.87 -1.41
CA GLU A 448 3.79 -3.81 -1.90
C GLU A 448 4.02 -5.21 -1.35
N LEU A 449 2.90 -5.91 -1.11
CA LEU A 449 2.90 -7.31 -0.72
C LEU A 449 3.44 -7.53 0.69
N THR A 450 3.31 -6.53 1.59
CA THR A 450 3.60 -6.71 3.01
C THR A 450 2.81 -7.90 3.55
N ASN A 451 3.50 -8.86 4.14
CA ASN A 451 2.90 -10.12 4.52
C ASN A 451 3.36 -10.58 5.90
N THR A 452 2.41 -10.82 6.78
CA THR A 452 2.63 -11.44 8.09
C THR A 452 1.67 -12.59 8.36
N ASP A 453 0.61 -12.72 7.56
CA ASP A 453 -0.49 -13.65 7.81
C ASP A 453 -0.51 -14.83 6.83
N MET A 454 0.07 -14.67 5.65
CA MET A 454 0.02 -15.63 4.55
C MET A 454 1.41 -16.09 4.08
N VAL A 455 2.43 -15.96 4.93
CA VAL A 455 3.81 -16.39 4.60
C VAL A 455 3.82 -17.88 4.24
N PHE A 456 4.47 -18.23 3.12
CA PHE A 456 4.44 -19.52 2.42
C PHE A 456 3.12 -19.89 1.71
N ASN A 457 2.09 -19.07 1.83
CA ASN A 457 0.81 -19.24 1.14
C ASN A 457 0.63 -18.27 -0.03
N GLU A 458 1.66 -17.51 -0.32
CA GLU A 458 1.65 -16.56 -1.43
C GLU A 458 1.63 -17.30 -2.77
N SER A 459 0.86 -16.76 -3.73
CA SER A 459 0.91 -17.16 -5.14
C SER A 459 1.09 -15.94 -6.03
N LEU A 460 1.60 -16.14 -7.25
CA LEU A 460 1.73 -15.05 -8.22
C LEU A 460 0.37 -14.45 -8.60
N GLU A 461 -0.71 -15.24 -8.52
CA GLU A 461 -2.07 -14.76 -8.74
C GLU A 461 -2.52 -13.78 -7.64
N ILE A 462 -2.27 -14.11 -6.38
CA ILE A 462 -2.53 -13.22 -5.24
C ILE A 462 -1.69 -11.94 -5.35
N PHE A 463 -0.41 -12.06 -5.73
CA PHE A 463 0.46 -10.91 -5.97
C PHE A 463 -0.11 -10.00 -7.07
N LYS A 464 -0.62 -10.60 -8.16
CA LYS A 464 -1.23 -9.83 -9.23
C LYS A 464 -2.47 -9.08 -8.76
N ILE A 465 -3.36 -9.73 -8.02
CA ILE A 465 -4.59 -9.09 -7.49
C ILE A 465 -4.21 -7.90 -6.61
N ALA A 466 -3.28 -8.07 -5.66
CA ALA A 466 -2.83 -6.99 -4.77
C ALA A 466 -2.12 -5.86 -5.55
N GLY A 467 -1.21 -6.20 -6.46
CA GLY A 467 -0.46 -5.23 -7.26
C GLY A 467 -1.36 -4.45 -8.25
N ASP A 468 -2.38 -5.09 -8.80
CA ASP A 468 -3.35 -4.41 -9.66
C ASP A 468 -4.24 -3.45 -8.84
N GLN A 469 -4.62 -3.82 -7.61
CA GLN A 469 -5.33 -2.92 -6.69
C GLN A 469 -4.48 -1.68 -6.36
N SER A 470 -3.16 -1.85 -6.14
CA SER A 470 -2.22 -0.74 -6.02
C SER A 470 -2.24 0.16 -7.25
N THR A 471 -2.13 -0.43 -8.44
CA THR A 471 -2.11 0.30 -9.73
C THR A 471 -3.40 1.08 -9.95
N ILE A 472 -4.56 0.48 -9.68
CA ILE A 472 -5.87 1.13 -9.77
C ILE A 472 -6.01 2.29 -8.76
N SER A 473 -5.38 2.21 -7.60
CA SER A 473 -5.35 3.30 -6.63
C SER A 473 -4.34 4.41 -6.97
N GLY A 474 -3.58 4.28 -8.06
CA GLY A 474 -2.71 5.30 -8.63
C GLY A 474 -1.22 5.08 -8.41
N ILE A 475 -0.80 3.92 -7.91
CA ILE A 475 0.62 3.57 -7.73
C ILE A 475 1.26 3.24 -9.09
N THR A 476 2.47 3.75 -9.31
CA THR A 476 3.23 3.59 -10.55
C THR A 476 4.61 2.96 -10.35
N HIS A 477 5.07 2.74 -9.12
CA HIS A 477 6.38 2.17 -8.80
C HIS A 477 6.31 1.20 -7.61
N PRO A 478 6.26 -0.11 -7.84
CA PRO A 478 6.20 -1.10 -6.76
C PRO A 478 7.56 -1.34 -6.11
N ILE A 479 7.57 -1.37 -4.77
CA ILE A 479 8.69 -1.81 -3.93
C ILE A 479 8.22 -3.04 -3.17
N PHE A 480 8.66 -4.22 -3.56
CA PHE A 480 8.17 -5.45 -2.92
C PHE A 480 8.71 -5.61 -1.50
N HIS A 481 7.85 -6.00 -0.59
CA HIS A 481 8.15 -6.21 0.82
C HIS A 481 8.17 -7.72 1.13
N GLY A 482 9.31 -8.44 1.20
CA GLY A 482 10.58 -8.04 0.65
C GLY A 482 11.53 -9.25 0.70
N PHE A 483 12.76 -9.07 0.31
CA PHE A 483 13.76 -10.12 0.24
C PHE A 483 14.62 -10.10 1.51
N ASN A 484 14.65 -11.22 2.24
CA ASN A 484 15.52 -11.37 3.41
C ASN A 484 16.90 -11.84 2.99
N TYR A 485 17.96 -11.09 3.31
CA TYR A 485 19.32 -11.60 3.20
C TYR A 485 19.43 -12.90 3.99
N SER A 486 19.83 -13.95 3.31
CA SER A 486 19.96 -15.27 3.90
C SER A 486 21.05 -16.07 3.18
N PRO A 487 22.18 -16.44 3.85
CA PRO A 487 23.21 -17.24 3.22
C PRO A 487 22.64 -18.49 2.54
N LYS A 488 23.20 -18.86 1.40
CA LYS A 488 22.76 -20.04 0.66
C LYS A 488 22.73 -21.30 1.53
N GLU A 489 23.71 -21.42 2.41
CA GLU A 489 23.93 -22.54 3.33
C GLU A 489 23.00 -22.51 4.55
N ALA A 490 22.28 -21.40 4.80
CA ALA A 490 21.35 -21.33 5.91
C ALA A 490 20.30 -22.45 5.81
N ALA A 491 20.01 -23.07 6.96
CA ALA A 491 19.04 -24.16 7.02
C ALA A 491 17.67 -23.73 6.47
N PHE A 492 16.99 -24.63 5.77
CA PHE A 492 15.66 -24.37 5.21
C PHE A 492 14.67 -23.96 6.31
N PRO A 493 13.85 -22.93 6.14
CA PRO A 493 13.62 -22.13 4.92
C PRO A 493 14.56 -20.92 4.73
N GLY A 494 15.57 -20.74 5.53
CA GLY A 494 16.45 -19.58 5.56
C GLY A 494 16.09 -18.58 6.66
N TRP A 495 16.72 -17.42 6.63
CA TRP A 495 16.47 -16.34 7.56
C TRP A 495 15.24 -15.52 7.13
N ILE A 496 14.24 -15.41 7.99
CA ILE A 496 13.01 -14.67 7.72
C ILE A 496 12.69 -13.81 8.94
N THR A 497 12.98 -12.52 8.87
CA THR A 497 12.61 -11.56 9.90
C THR A 497 11.21 -11.04 9.68
N TYR A 498 10.87 -10.70 8.40
CA TYR A 498 9.61 -10.04 8.08
C TYR A 498 9.21 -10.25 6.61
N GLY A 499 7.94 -9.95 6.27
CA GLY A 499 7.44 -9.86 4.91
C GLY A 499 7.14 -11.16 4.20
N GLY A 500 6.90 -11.07 2.89
CA GLY A 500 6.66 -12.20 2.02
C GLY A 500 7.88 -13.12 1.89
N TYR A 501 7.65 -14.37 1.52
CA TYR A 501 8.73 -15.33 1.31
C TYR A 501 9.30 -15.22 -0.12
N PHE A 502 9.99 -14.10 -0.39
CA PHE A 502 10.77 -13.91 -1.62
C PHE A 502 12.14 -14.59 -1.43
N SER A 503 12.30 -15.77 -2.00
CA SER A 503 13.52 -16.59 -1.84
C SER A 503 13.64 -17.57 -2.98
N GLU A 504 14.87 -17.89 -3.41
CA GLU A 504 15.11 -18.98 -4.36
C GLU A 504 14.69 -20.37 -3.84
N LYS A 505 14.49 -20.50 -2.53
CA LYS A 505 13.94 -21.71 -1.89
C LYS A 505 12.41 -21.82 -2.00
N ASN A 506 11.75 -20.79 -2.56
CA ASN A 506 10.31 -20.81 -2.82
C ASN A 506 10.00 -21.45 -4.19
N ASN A 507 9.02 -22.35 -4.23
CA ASN A 507 8.60 -23.04 -5.46
C ASN A 507 8.24 -22.09 -6.61
N MET A 508 7.73 -20.91 -6.32
CA MET A 508 7.33 -19.96 -7.36
C MET A 508 8.50 -19.10 -7.87
N TRP A 509 9.68 -19.16 -7.24
CA TRP A 509 10.82 -18.32 -7.63
C TRP A 509 11.23 -18.46 -9.10
N PRO A 510 11.28 -19.65 -9.70
CA PRO A 510 11.59 -19.81 -11.13
C PRO A 510 10.61 -19.08 -12.05
N TYR A 511 9.41 -18.80 -11.58
CA TYR A 511 8.34 -18.13 -12.33
C TYR A 511 8.18 -16.65 -11.96
N PHE A 512 8.89 -16.15 -10.94
CA PHE A 512 8.72 -14.81 -10.39
C PHE A 512 8.94 -13.72 -11.44
N LYS A 513 9.83 -13.98 -12.40
CA LYS A 513 10.10 -13.07 -13.52
C LYS A 513 8.86 -12.76 -14.38
N HIS A 514 7.88 -13.64 -14.48
CA HIS A 514 6.62 -13.35 -15.19
C HIS A 514 5.86 -12.19 -14.52
N TYR A 515 5.84 -12.19 -13.18
CA TYR A 515 5.20 -11.12 -12.42
C TYR A 515 5.98 -9.80 -12.47
N THR A 516 7.30 -9.85 -12.32
CA THR A 516 8.13 -8.64 -12.37
C THR A 516 8.13 -8.01 -13.77
N ASP A 517 8.14 -8.79 -14.85
CA ASP A 517 8.00 -8.28 -16.22
C ASP A 517 6.62 -7.66 -16.47
N TYR A 518 5.55 -8.25 -15.94
CA TYR A 518 4.21 -7.69 -15.97
C TYR A 518 4.17 -6.32 -15.28
N ARG A 519 4.70 -6.21 -14.07
CA ARG A 519 4.77 -4.96 -13.30
C ARG A 519 5.64 -3.90 -13.99
N ALA A 520 6.78 -4.31 -14.55
CA ALA A 520 7.69 -3.42 -15.28
C ALA A 520 6.99 -2.75 -16.47
N ARG A 521 6.17 -3.50 -17.24
CA ARG A 521 5.42 -2.93 -18.37
C ARG A 521 4.37 -1.92 -17.93
N LEU A 522 3.66 -2.19 -16.83
CA LEU A 522 2.72 -1.22 -16.25
C LEU A 522 3.45 0.04 -15.77
N THR A 523 4.54 -0.12 -15.03
CA THR A 523 5.37 1.01 -14.57
C THR A 523 5.86 1.86 -15.73
N ALA A 524 6.46 1.24 -16.76
CA ALA A 524 6.99 1.91 -17.95
C ALA A 524 5.91 2.76 -18.66
N LEU A 525 4.69 2.26 -18.75
CA LEU A 525 3.59 2.98 -19.36
C LEU A 525 3.05 4.10 -18.46
N LEU A 526 2.76 3.80 -17.19
CA LEU A 526 2.00 4.70 -16.33
C LEU A 526 2.83 5.88 -15.82
N GLN A 527 4.14 5.74 -15.68
CA GLN A 527 5.03 6.85 -15.34
C GLN A 527 5.19 7.87 -16.48
N GLN A 528 4.90 7.51 -17.73
CA GLN A 528 4.86 8.46 -18.85
C GLN A 528 3.53 9.25 -18.92
N ALA A 529 2.50 8.79 -18.24
CA ALA A 529 1.15 9.31 -18.29
C ALA A 529 0.75 10.07 -17.01
N SER A 530 -0.36 10.80 -17.08
CA SER A 530 -1.00 11.41 -15.91
C SER A 530 -2.34 10.75 -15.66
N MET A 531 -2.60 10.28 -14.45
CA MET A 531 -3.91 9.77 -14.07
C MET A 531 -4.93 10.90 -14.13
N PHE A 532 -6.08 10.64 -14.72
CA PHE A 532 -7.19 11.57 -14.82
C PHE A 532 -8.08 11.45 -13.57
N ALA A 533 -8.55 12.58 -13.06
CA ALA A 533 -9.60 12.65 -12.04
C ALA A 533 -10.46 13.90 -12.29
N ASP A 534 -11.77 13.73 -12.19
CA ASP A 534 -12.80 14.75 -12.44
C ASP A 534 -13.63 15.10 -11.20
N ILE A 535 -13.45 14.33 -10.11
CA ILE A 535 -14.16 14.46 -8.85
C ILE A 535 -13.16 14.64 -7.70
N ALA A 536 -13.47 15.55 -6.78
CA ALA A 536 -12.71 15.71 -5.53
C ALA A 536 -13.46 15.11 -4.35
N LEU A 537 -12.73 14.57 -3.37
CA LEU A 537 -13.26 14.02 -2.12
C LEU A 537 -12.63 14.76 -0.93
N LEU A 538 -13.45 15.29 -0.02
CA LEU A 538 -12.99 15.84 1.26
C LEU A 538 -13.43 14.90 2.38
N ALA A 539 -12.48 14.31 3.09
CA ALA A 539 -12.73 13.49 4.28
C ALA A 539 -12.79 14.34 5.55
N PRO A 540 -13.46 13.87 6.62
CA PRO A 540 -13.67 14.63 7.85
C PRO A 540 -12.47 14.56 8.79
N ILE A 541 -11.24 14.81 8.31
CA ILE A 541 -10.01 14.67 9.09
C ILE A 541 -10.03 15.58 10.33
N GLY A 542 -10.49 16.82 10.17
CA GLY A 542 -10.56 17.77 11.27
C GLY A 542 -11.58 17.35 12.34
N ASP A 543 -12.77 16.89 11.96
CA ASP A 543 -13.76 16.36 12.89
C ASP A 543 -13.22 15.14 13.65
N MET A 544 -12.57 14.23 12.94
CA MET A 544 -11.97 13.04 13.52
C MET A 544 -10.87 13.39 14.54
N TRP A 545 -10.00 14.35 14.24
CA TRP A 545 -8.96 14.80 15.16
C TRP A 545 -9.55 15.39 16.44
N GLY A 546 -10.62 16.17 16.34
CA GLY A 546 -11.34 16.70 17.51
C GLY A 546 -11.92 15.59 18.38
N GLU A 547 -12.61 14.62 17.77
CA GLU A 547 -13.33 13.57 18.50
C GLU A 547 -12.42 12.48 19.09
N SER A 548 -11.42 12.06 18.34
CA SER A 548 -10.62 10.87 18.67
C SER A 548 -9.13 11.14 18.77
N GLY A 549 -8.66 12.32 18.40
CA GLY A 549 -7.24 12.59 18.20
C GLY A 549 -6.66 11.77 17.04
N ALA A 550 -5.48 12.13 16.60
CA ALA A 550 -4.78 11.42 15.54
C ALA A 550 -4.09 10.12 16.03
N GLN A 551 -4.08 9.88 17.33
CA GLN A 551 -3.40 8.73 17.96
C GLN A 551 -4.25 7.47 18.04
N MET A 552 -5.53 7.53 17.65
CA MET A 552 -6.46 6.43 17.81
C MET A 552 -6.06 5.18 17.01
N GLU A 553 -5.58 5.41 15.79
CA GLU A 553 -5.14 4.34 14.88
C GLU A 553 -3.88 4.78 14.14
N PRO A 554 -3.01 3.88 13.70
CA PRO A 554 -1.90 4.21 12.80
C PRO A 554 -2.36 4.94 11.53
N PHE A 555 -3.56 4.58 11.05
CA PHE A 555 -4.16 5.09 9.81
C PHE A 555 -5.61 5.52 10.04
N PRO A 556 -5.85 6.58 10.80
CA PRO A 556 -7.19 6.99 11.19
C PRO A 556 -8.11 7.30 10.00
N THR A 557 -7.55 7.68 8.85
CA THR A 557 -8.29 7.91 7.61
C THR A 557 -8.94 6.65 7.03
N LEU A 558 -8.51 5.44 7.44
CA LEU A 558 -9.11 4.18 6.96
C LEU A 558 -10.42 3.84 7.66
N VAL A 559 -10.61 4.31 8.88
CA VAL A 559 -11.69 3.85 9.75
C VAL A 559 -12.75 4.91 10.05
N SER A 560 -12.56 6.16 9.63
CA SER A 560 -13.48 7.26 10.01
C SER A 560 -13.82 8.20 8.85
N PRO A 561 -14.99 8.04 8.24
CA PRO A 561 -15.91 6.91 8.36
C PRO A 561 -15.43 5.67 7.57
N ALA A 562 -15.69 4.49 8.09
CA ALA A 562 -15.22 3.23 7.53
C ALA A 562 -15.63 2.98 6.06
N TYR A 563 -16.70 3.64 5.59
CA TYR A 563 -17.18 3.50 4.21
C TYR A 563 -16.48 4.40 3.18
N GLN A 564 -15.52 5.27 3.57
CA GLN A 564 -14.90 6.18 2.57
C GLN A 564 -14.20 5.42 1.42
N LEU A 565 -13.67 4.23 1.66
CA LEU A 565 -13.13 3.39 0.60
C LEU A 565 -14.21 3.06 -0.44
N LEU A 566 -15.39 2.65 0.00
CA LEU A 566 -16.50 2.27 -0.89
C LEU A 566 -17.00 3.46 -1.73
N VAL A 567 -16.85 4.69 -1.23
CA VAL A 567 -17.18 5.92 -1.99
C VAL A 567 -16.24 6.09 -3.17
N TRP A 568 -14.92 6.08 -2.96
CA TRP A 568 -13.99 6.29 -4.08
C TRP A 568 -14.03 5.11 -5.08
N GLU A 569 -14.12 3.87 -4.59
CA GLU A 569 -14.25 2.71 -5.48
C GLU A 569 -15.50 2.78 -6.34
N SER A 570 -16.65 3.13 -5.75
CA SER A 570 -17.92 3.22 -6.51
C SER A 570 -17.88 4.29 -7.62
N ILE A 571 -17.16 5.39 -7.39
CA ILE A 571 -16.90 6.41 -8.41
C ILE A 571 -16.14 5.80 -9.58
N HIS A 572 -15.04 5.08 -9.30
CA HIS A 572 -14.23 4.43 -10.33
C HIS A 572 -14.95 3.28 -11.02
N GLN A 573 -15.71 2.48 -10.29
CA GLN A 573 -16.53 1.38 -10.86
C GLN A 573 -17.59 1.88 -11.86
N ASN A 574 -17.99 3.13 -11.74
CA ASN A 574 -19.01 3.76 -12.60
C ASN A 574 -18.43 4.68 -13.69
N GLY A 575 -17.11 4.66 -13.92
CA GLY A 575 -16.47 5.34 -15.04
C GLY A 575 -16.14 6.81 -14.84
N ASN A 576 -16.14 7.31 -13.61
CA ASN A 576 -15.50 8.54 -13.18
C ASN A 576 -14.18 8.21 -12.46
N ALA A 577 -13.42 9.22 -12.05
CA ALA A 577 -12.27 9.08 -11.18
C ALA A 577 -12.18 10.24 -10.18
N CYS A 578 -11.53 9.99 -9.05
CA CYS A 578 -11.45 10.98 -7.99
C CYS A 578 -10.06 11.08 -7.37
N ASP A 579 -9.81 12.25 -6.74
CA ASP A 579 -8.69 12.49 -5.85
C ASP A 579 -9.20 12.99 -4.50
N TYR A 580 -8.50 12.63 -3.42
CA TYR A 580 -8.69 13.28 -2.13
C TYR A 580 -8.06 14.67 -2.14
N VAL A 581 -8.72 15.62 -1.48
CA VAL A 581 -8.25 16.99 -1.31
C VAL A 581 -8.35 17.38 0.17
N SER A 582 -7.58 18.42 0.57
CA SER A 582 -7.70 19.05 1.89
C SER A 582 -8.33 20.43 1.79
N GLU A 583 -8.68 21.02 2.94
CA GLU A 583 -9.13 22.42 2.98
C GLU A 583 -8.08 23.37 2.41
N GLN A 584 -6.78 23.11 2.60
CA GLN A 584 -5.70 23.90 2.01
C GLN A 584 -5.78 23.86 0.48
N VAL A 585 -5.97 22.68 -0.13
CA VAL A 585 -6.13 22.52 -1.58
C VAL A 585 -7.35 23.31 -2.08
N ILE A 586 -8.47 23.26 -1.36
CA ILE A 586 -9.68 24.03 -1.70
C ILE A 586 -9.39 25.54 -1.68
N LEU A 587 -8.70 26.03 -0.63
CA LEU A 587 -8.37 27.45 -0.47
C LEU A 587 -7.39 27.97 -1.55
N GLU A 588 -6.45 27.15 -1.97
CA GLU A 588 -5.46 27.47 -3.02
C GLU A 588 -6.04 27.32 -4.44
N SER A 589 -7.22 26.67 -4.57
CA SER A 589 -7.86 26.43 -5.86
C SER A 589 -8.54 27.66 -6.44
N LYS A 590 -8.52 27.81 -7.77
CA LYS A 590 -9.31 28.81 -8.50
C LYS A 590 -10.67 28.24 -8.85
N MET A 591 -11.74 28.91 -8.41
CA MET A 591 -13.15 28.50 -8.63
C MET A 591 -13.71 29.19 -9.87
N GLU A 592 -13.57 28.57 -11.04
CA GLU A 592 -13.91 29.19 -12.33
C GLU A 592 -14.72 28.23 -13.22
N LYS A 593 -15.77 28.75 -13.88
CA LYS A 593 -16.55 28.04 -14.90
C LYS A 593 -17.06 26.66 -14.43
N GLY A 594 -17.44 26.52 -13.19
CA GLY A 594 -17.93 25.28 -12.61
C GLY A 594 -16.84 24.29 -12.21
N TYR A 595 -15.58 24.69 -12.22
CA TYR A 595 -14.46 23.86 -11.84
C TYR A 595 -13.70 24.42 -10.65
N MET A 596 -13.20 23.53 -9.82
CA MET A 596 -12.15 23.77 -8.85
C MET A 596 -10.82 23.39 -9.50
N ASN A 597 -9.98 24.41 -9.79
CA ASN A 597 -8.74 24.25 -10.50
C ASN A 597 -7.55 24.37 -9.54
N TYR A 598 -6.77 23.29 -9.41
CA TYR A 598 -5.55 23.24 -8.60
C TYR A 598 -4.38 22.73 -9.45
N GLY A 599 -3.41 23.57 -9.75
CA GLY A 599 -2.35 23.22 -10.69
C GLY A 599 -2.92 22.74 -12.02
N SER A 600 -2.57 21.57 -12.46
CA SER A 600 -3.07 20.91 -13.67
C SER A 600 -4.44 20.24 -13.48
N ARG A 601 -4.95 20.12 -12.24
CA ARG A 601 -6.17 19.39 -11.88
C ARG A 601 -7.43 20.24 -12.02
N LYS A 602 -8.54 19.60 -12.46
CA LYS A 602 -9.83 20.25 -12.65
C LYS A 602 -10.95 19.34 -12.17
N TYR A 603 -11.62 19.73 -11.08
CA TYR A 603 -12.72 18.98 -10.52
C TYR A 603 -14.05 19.74 -10.71
N HIS A 604 -15.05 19.09 -11.31
CA HIS A 604 -16.39 19.69 -11.50
C HIS A 604 -17.35 19.35 -10.36
N THR A 605 -16.99 18.38 -9.53
CA THR A 605 -17.80 17.85 -8.42
C THR A 605 -16.91 17.61 -7.20
N LEU A 606 -17.44 17.96 -6.02
CA LEU A 606 -16.82 17.69 -4.73
C LEU A 606 -17.79 16.88 -3.85
N PHE A 607 -17.30 15.82 -3.22
CA PHE A 607 -18.03 15.10 -2.17
C PHE A 607 -17.41 15.43 -0.82
N LEU A 608 -18.25 15.87 0.12
CA LEU A 608 -17.95 16.03 1.54
C LEU A 608 -18.40 14.76 2.25
N ILE A 609 -17.46 13.94 2.70
CA ILE A 609 -17.74 12.62 3.30
C ILE A 609 -17.91 12.79 4.81
N ALA A 610 -19.15 12.87 5.30
CA ALA A 610 -19.49 13.07 6.71
C ALA A 610 -18.83 14.31 7.36
N VAL A 611 -18.50 15.33 6.59
CA VAL A 611 -17.85 16.56 7.07
C VAL A 611 -18.87 17.42 7.82
N GLN A 612 -18.65 17.62 9.11
CA GLN A 612 -19.51 18.45 9.98
C GLN A 612 -18.93 19.85 10.19
N SER A 613 -17.59 19.98 10.12
CA SER A 613 -16.89 21.22 10.40
C SER A 613 -16.06 21.68 9.21
N LEU A 614 -16.03 22.98 8.96
CA LEU A 614 -15.17 23.64 7.97
C LEU A 614 -14.61 24.94 8.53
N GLN A 615 -13.45 25.36 8.03
CA GLN A 615 -13.03 26.74 8.25
C GLN A 615 -13.97 27.72 7.50
N PRO A 616 -14.29 28.92 8.06
CA PRO A 616 -15.14 29.90 7.39
C PRO A 616 -14.66 30.28 5.99
N SER A 617 -13.35 30.41 5.80
CA SER A 617 -12.71 30.67 4.51
C SER A 617 -12.97 29.54 3.50
N THR A 618 -12.91 28.29 3.92
CA THR A 618 -13.24 27.13 3.06
C THR A 618 -14.72 27.16 2.67
N ALA A 619 -15.63 27.35 3.62
CA ALA A 619 -17.07 27.47 3.32
C ALA A 619 -17.36 28.60 2.32
N LYS A 620 -16.66 29.75 2.43
CA LYS A 620 -16.73 30.84 1.45
C LYS A 620 -16.23 30.43 0.07
N HIS A 621 -15.11 29.72 -0.03
CA HIS A 621 -14.58 29.22 -1.31
C HIS A 621 -15.54 28.22 -1.96
N LEU A 622 -16.14 27.34 -1.18
CA LEU A 622 -17.16 26.39 -1.64
C LEU A 622 -18.41 27.10 -2.17
N TYR A 623 -18.82 28.21 -1.52
CA TYR A 623 -19.90 29.05 -2.07
C TYR A 623 -19.54 29.60 -3.45
N HIS A 624 -18.33 30.10 -3.66
CA HIS A 624 -17.90 30.57 -4.98
C HIS A 624 -17.83 29.42 -5.99
N PHE A 625 -17.41 28.25 -5.60
CA PHE A 625 -17.43 27.06 -6.47
C PHE A 625 -18.84 26.76 -6.97
N VAL A 626 -19.82 26.65 -6.06
CA VAL A 626 -21.23 26.37 -6.40
C VAL A 626 -21.86 27.50 -7.21
N LYS A 627 -21.62 28.76 -6.82
CA LYS A 627 -22.11 29.95 -7.55
C LYS A 627 -21.62 29.96 -8.99
N ASN A 628 -20.37 29.54 -9.24
CA ASN A 628 -19.76 29.49 -10.56
C ASN A 628 -20.13 28.24 -11.37
N GLY A 629 -21.02 27.37 -10.86
CA GLY A 629 -21.54 26.21 -11.59
C GLY A 629 -21.03 24.85 -11.09
N GLY A 630 -20.11 24.81 -10.13
CA GLY A 630 -19.64 23.57 -9.50
C GLY A 630 -20.71 22.90 -8.64
N ARG A 631 -20.50 21.65 -8.29
CA ARG A 631 -21.46 20.84 -7.56
C ARG A 631 -20.83 20.23 -6.31
N ILE A 632 -21.58 20.23 -5.20
CA ILE A 632 -21.15 19.62 -3.94
C ILE A 632 -22.21 18.63 -3.47
N PHE A 633 -21.78 17.44 -3.11
CA PHE A 633 -22.57 16.43 -2.43
C PHE A 633 -22.10 16.29 -0.98
N CYS A 634 -23.01 16.47 -0.04
CA CYS A 634 -22.76 16.30 1.39
C CYS A 634 -23.32 14.96 1.85
N ILE A 635 -22.44 14.00 2.15
CA ILE A 635 -22.85 12.67 2.62
C ILE A 635 -23.05 12.74 4.14
N GLU A 636 -24.25 12.36 4.62
CA GLU A 636 -24.69 12.29 6.03
C GLU A 636 -24.73 13.62 6.80
N ALA A 637 -23.97 14.63 6.42
CA ALA A 637 -23.97 15.91 7.14
C ALA A 637 -23.85 17.10 6.20
N TYR A 638 -24.53 18.19 6.54
CA TYR A 638 -24.10 19.52 6.10
C TYR A 638 -23.16 20.12 7.14
N PRO A 639 -22.04 20.73 6.73
CA PRO A 639 -21.23 21.50 7.67
C PRO A 639 -22.03 22.57 8.39
N ASN A 640 -21.85 22.72 9.70
CA ASN A 640 -22.63 23.65 10.51
C ASN A 640 -21.84 24.38 11.60
N LYS A 641 -20.56 24.06 11.72
CA LYS A 641 -19.65 24.63 12.73
C LYS A 641 -18.24 24.77 12.15
N SER A 642 -17.42 25.55 12.82
CA SER A 642 -15.98 25.67 12.54
C SER A 642 -15.17 24.65 13.33
N LEU A 643 -13.91 24.52 12.95
CA LEU A 643 -12.86 23.82 13.68
C LEU A 643 -12.11 24.80 14.61
N GLY A 644 -11.52 24.26 15.69
CA GLY A 644 -10.72 25.02 16.65
C GLY A 644 -11.52 25.79 17.70
N TRP A 645 -10.82 26.27 18.73
CA TRP A 645 -11.42 26.91 19.88
C TRP A 645 -11.49 28.44 19.78
N ASN A 646 -10.43 29.08 19.29
CA ASN A 646 -10.32 30.54 19.29
C ASN A 646 -11.41 31.20 18.41
N ASN A 647 -12.24 32.08 19.02
CA ASN A 647 -13.37 32.75 18.36
C ASN A 647 -14.36 31.78 17.70
N HIS A 648 -14.56 30.61 18.29
CA HIS A 648 -15.37 29.54 17.66
C HIS A 648 -16.84 29.96 17.45
N GLU A 649 -17.46 30.69 18.35
CA GLU A 649 -18.86 31.13 18.22
C GLU A 649 -19.07 31.97 16.97
N GLN A 650 -18.22 32.99 16.75
CA GLN A 650 -18.25 33.82 15.56
C GLN A 650 -17.98 32.99 14.30
N LYS A 651 -16.96 32.15 14.33
CA LYS A 651 -16.59 31.28 13.19
C LYS A 651 -17.70 30.29 12.86
N ASP A 652 -18.37 29.72 13.86
CA ASP A 652 -19.52 28.84 13.66
C ASP A 652 -20.66 29.57 12.98
N GLN A 653 -20.94 30.82 13.41
CA GLN A 653 -21.93 31.64 12.76
C GLN A 653 -21.57 31.92 11.30
N GLU A 654 -20.34 32.28 11.01
CA GLU A 654 -19.87 32.50 9.63
C GLU A 654 -20.03 31.25 8.76
N VAL A 655 -19.68 30.06 9.28
CA VAL A 655 -19.89 28.80 8.56
C VAL A 655 -21.38 28.57 8.26
N ARG A 656 -22.25 28.75 9.27
CA ARG A 656 -23.70 28.61 9.08
C ARG A 656 -24.27 29.60 8.04
N GLU A 657 -23.79 30.84 8.01
CA GLU A 657 -24.19 31.85 7.03
C GLU A 657 -23.78 31.43 5.60
N TRP A 658 -22.52 30.96 5.41
CA TRP A 658 -22.07 30.49 4.09
C TRP A 658 -22.81 29.24 3.64
N VAL A 659 -23.05 28.29 4.56
CA VAL A 659 -23.85 27.10 4.26
C VAL A 659 -25.30 27.44 3.96
N SER A 660 -25.88 28.43 4.64
CA SER A 660 -27.24 28.94 4.30
C SER A 660 -27.26 29.51 2.86
N LYS A 661 -26.24 30.28 2.46
CA LYS A 661 -26.12 30.78 1.09
C LYS A 661 -25.95 29.64 0.06
N LEU A 662 -25.21 28.58 0.41
CA LEU A 662 -25.06 27.39 -0.41
C LEU A 662 -26.40 26.66 -0.63
N LYS A 663 -27.24 26.58 0.40
CA LYS A 663 -28.58 25.96 0.31
C LYS A 663 -29.53 26.66 -0.66
N ASN A 664 -29.23 27.89 -1.09
CA ASN A 664 -29.97 28.57 -2.15
C ASN A 664 -29.72 27.97 -3.56
N PHE A 665 -28.82 26.98 -3.66
CA PHE A 665 -28.51 26.24 -4.90
C PHE A 665 -28.84 24.76 -4.73
N PRO A 666 -30.11 24.36 -4.55
CA PRO A 666 -30.49 23.00 -4.19
C PRO A 666 -30.10 21.94 -5.24
N ASP A 667 -29.91 22.32 -6.51
CA ASP A 667 -29.48 21.44 -7.60
C ASP A 667 -27.92 21.24 -7.62
N ARG A 668 -27.18 22.00 -6.82
CA ARG A 668 -25.73 22.01 -6.81
C ARG A 668 -25.11 21.79 -5.43
N PHE A 669 -25.85 22.05 -4.35
CA PHE A 669 -25.46 21.77 -2.98
C PHE A 669 -26.46 20.78 -2.36
N ILE A 670 -26.10 19.50 -2.42
CA ILE A 670 -27.03 18.38 -2.32
C ILE A 670 -26.69 17.52 -1.10
N TYR A 671 -27.66 17.26 -0.24
CA TYR A 671 -27.53 16.27 0.83
C TYR A 671 -27.77 14.87 0.29
N LEU A 672 -26.91 13.93 0.69
CA LEU A 672 -27.04 12.50 0.40
C LEU A 672 -27.06 11.70 1.70
N LYS A 673 -28.03 10.81 1.81
CA LYS A 673 -27.97 9.75 2.81
C LYS A 673 -26.98 8.68 2.31
N LYS A 674 -26.10 8.20 3.17
CA LYS A 674 -25.27 7.04 2.81
C LYS A 674 -26.17 5.81 2.63
N PRO A 675 -25.84 4.86 1.76
CA PRO A 675 -26.55 3.60 1.67
C PRO A 675 -26.16 2.69 2.85
N GLU A 676 -27.03 1.73 3.16
CA GLU A 676 -26.71 0.64 4.10
C GLU A 676 -25.79 -0.38 3.44
N SER A 677 -25.95 -0.59 2.13
CA SER A 677 -25.16 -1.47 1.27
C SER A 677 -25.27 -1.02 -0.20
N ASN A 678 -24.50 -1.64 -1.08
CA ASN A 678 -24.51 -1.41 -2.52
C ASN A 678 -24.13 0.01 -2.92
N PHE A 679 -22.93 0.44 -2.53
CA PHE A 679 -22.35 1.74 -2.86
C PHE A 679 -22.22 1.95 -4.38
N ASN A 680 -21.98 0.87 -5.12
CA ASN A 680 -21.88 0.91 -6.57
C ASN A 680 -23.19 1.41 -7.21
N ASP A 681 -24.33 0.79 -6.90
CA ASP A 681 -25.65 1.22 -7.41
C ASP A 681 -26.07 2.57 -6.82
N TRP A 682 -25.67 2.86 -5.57
CA TRP A 682 -25.91 4.17 -4.95
C TRP A 682 -25.26 5.29 -5.76
N TYR A 683 -23.98 5.15 -6.12
CA TYR A 683 -23.29 6.15 -6.92
C TYR A 683 -23.85 6.20 -8.35
N LYS A 684 -24.20 5.06 -8.95
CA LYS A 684 -24.86 5.00 -10.27
C LYS A 684 -26.11 5.86 -10.32
N ARG A 685 -26.99 5.74 -9.31
CA ARG A 685 -28.21 6.58 -9.19
C ARG A 685 -27.90 8.07 -9.05
N ILE A 686 -26.85 8.43 -8.29
CA ILE A 686 -26.40 9.82 -8.16
C ILE A 686 -25.89 10.34 -9.51
N GLN A 687 -25.06 9.57 -10.18
CA GLN A 687 -24.49 9.88 -11.50
C GLN A 687 -25.59 10.15 -12.52
N GLU A 688 -26.63 9.31 -12.59
CA GLU A 688 -27.75 9.44 -13.50
C GLU A 688 -28.67 10.61 -13.13
N LYS A 689 -29.10 10.67 -11.87
CA LYS A 689 -30.02 11.72 -11.37
C LYS A 689 -29.45 13.13 -11.54
N HIS A 690 -28.17 13.29 -11.33
CA HIS A 690 -27.52 14.60 -11.35
C HIS A 690 -26.67 14.83 -12.62
N ALA A 691 -26.81 13.96 -13.63
CA ALA A 691 -26.10 14.06 -14.91
C ALA A 691 -24.58 14.27 -14.74
N ILE A 692 -23.95 13.49 -13.86
CA ILE A 692 -22.49 13.44 -13.76
C ILE A 692 -22.00 12.61 -14.93
N THR A 693 -21.36 13.24 -15.91
CA THR A 693 -20.90 12.55 -17.11
C THR A 693 -19.64 11.75 -16.81
N PRO A 694 -19.66 10.40 -16.90
CA PRO A 694 -18.45 9.61 -16.79
C PRO A 694 -17.60 9.78 -18.06
N TYR A 695 -16.30 9.59 -17.96
CA TYR A 695 -15.42 9.59 -19.14
C TYR A 695 -15.44 8.24 -19.90
N VAL A 696 -15.91 7.19 -19.25
CA VAL A 696 -16.25 5.90 -19.84
C VAL A 696 -17.57 5.40 -19.24
N ARG A 697 -18.53 5.04 -20.08
CA ARG A 697 -19.82 4.52 -19.60
C ARG A 697 -19.74 3.02 -19.38
N ILE A 698 -20.15 2.57 -18.20
CA ILE A 698 -20.24 1.17 -17.81
C ILE A 698 -21.71 0.88 -17.52
N LYS A 699 -22.36 0.04 -18.33
CA LYS A 699 -23.81 -0.19 -18.25
C LYS A 699 -24.21 -0.88 -16.96
N SER A 700 -23.49 -1.95 -16.60
CA SER A 700 -23.76 -2.77 -15.42
C SER A 700 -22.45 -2.98 -14.63
N PRO A 701 -22.03 -1.97 -13.84
CA PRO A 701 -20.80 -2.06 -13.10
C PRO A 701 -20.81 -3.20 -12.06
N LYS A 702 -19.64 -3.71 -11.72
CA LYS A 702 -19.44 -4.80 -10.74
C LYS A 702 -18.59 -4.31 -9.59
N THR A 703 -18.90 -4.73 -8.36
CA THR A 703 -18.19 -4.33 -7.14
C THR A 703 -16.72 -4.77 -7.11
N TYR A 704 -16.37 -5.84 -7.83
CA TYR A 704 -15.00 -6.35 -7.95
C TYR A 704 -14.26 -5.89 -9.20
N VAL A 705 -14.88 -5.04 -10.06
CA VAL A 705 -14.24 -4.48 -11.24
C VAL A 705 -14.10 -2.97 -11.11
N THR A 706 -12.86 -2.53 -11.01
CA THR A 706 -12.51 -1.11 -10.90
C THR A 706 -11.70 -0.69 -12.13
N GLN A 707 -11.80 0.58 -12.51
CA GLN A 707 -11.06 1.11 -13.66
C GLN A 707 -10.37 2.43 -13.31
N VAL A 708 -9.32 2.75 -14.08
CA VAL A 708 -8.65 4.05 -14.09
C VAL A 708 -8.36 4.49 -15.50
N ARG A 709 -8.26 5.81 -15.69
CA ARG A 709 -7.82 6.44 -16.92
C ARG A 709 -6.54 7.22 -16.69
N TYR A 710 -5.58 7.01 -17.59
CA TYR A 710 -4.37 7.80 -17.71
C TYR A 710 -4.33 8.48 -19.08
N GLN A 711 -3.63 9.58 -19.19
CA GLN A 711 -3.49 10.32 -20.44
C GLN A 711 -2.07 10.80 -20.66
N THR A 712 -1.65 10.79 -21.92
CA THR A 712 -0.48 11.52 -22.44
C THR A 712 -0.96 12.55 -23.45
N ASN A 713 -0.05 13.27 -24.10
CA ASN A 713 -0.43 14.17 -25.20
C ASN A 713 -1.07 13.40 -26.37
N ASP A 714 -0.63 12.16 -26.62
CA ASP A 714 -0.98 11.40 -27.81
C ASP A 714 -1.86 10.18 -27.56
N ALA A 715 -1.95 9.73 -26.31
CA ALA A 715 -2.66 8.51 -25.95
C ALA A 715 -3.64 8.68 -24.79
N GLU A 716 -4.74 7.91 -24.85
CA GLU A 716 -5.65 7.66 -23.75
C GLU A 716 -5.48 6.22 -23.32
N ILE A 717 -5.32 5.97 -22.03
CA ILE A 717 -5.01 4.67 -21.46
C ILE A 717 -6.06 4.35 -20.41
N PHE A 718 -6.74 3.21 -20.55
CA PHE A 718 -7.71 2.72 -19.57
C PHE A 718 -7.26 1.35 -19.06
N MET A 719 -7.25 1.18 -17.76
CA MET A 719 -7.03 -0.12 -17.15
C MET A 719 -8.30 -0.54 -16.43
N PHE A 720 -8.83 -1.70 -16.78
CA PHE A 720 -9.93 -2.36 -16.09
C PHE A 720 -9.36 -3.56 -15.34
N ASN A 721 -9.64 -3.66 -14.06
CA ASN A 721 -9.14 -4.72 -13.19
C ASN A 721 -10.29 -5.48 -12.53
N ASN A 722 -10.31 -6.80 -12.70
CA ASN A 722 -11.14 -7.72 -11.92
C ASN A 722 -10.32 -8.25 -10.74
N SER A 723 -10.62 -7.77 -9.54
CA SER A 723 -9.93 -8.16 -8.31
C SER A 723 -10.42 -9.47 -7.69
N SER A 724 -11.42 -10.15 -8.28
CA SER A 724 -11.90 -11.45 -7.80
C SER A 724 -11.03 -12.58 -8.30
N SER A 725 -10.71 -13.54 -7.44
CA SER A 725 -10.02 -14.78 -7.80
C SER A 725 -10.95 -15.86 -8.38
N SER A 726 -12.28 -15.64 -8.39
CA SER A 726 -13.27 -16.64 -8.78
C SER A 726 -14.28 -16.17 -9.83
N HIS A 727 -14.63 -14.88 -9.85
CA HIS A 727 -15.68 -14.35 -10.72
C HIS A 727 -15.16 -13.97 -12.10
N THR A 728 -15.92 -14.34 -13.11
CA THR A 728 -15.80 -13.85 -14.49
C THR A 728 -16.93 -12.88 -14.77
N CYS A 729 -16.67 -11.81 -15.48
CA CYS A 729 -17.70 -10.88 -15.92
C CYS A 729 -17.48 -10.40 -17.35
N SER A 730 -18.60 -10.04 -17.99
CA SER A 730 -18.63 -9.32 -19.26
C SER A 730 -19.18 -7.92 -19.00
N LEU A 731 -18.38 -6.89 -19.25
CA LEU A 731 -18.76 -5.49 -19.09
C LEU A 731 -19.15 -4.88 -20.41
N ASP A 732 -20.35 -4.30 -20.50
CA ASP A 732 -20.77 -3.45 -21.61
C ASP A 732 -20.21 -2.03 -21.37
N VAL A 733 -19.17 -1.67 -22.13
CA VAL A 733 -18.38 -0.45 -21.96
C VAL A 733 -18.48 0.42 -23.21
N THR A 734 -18.75 1.73 -23.01
CA THR A 734 -18.73 2.71 -24.09
C THR A 734 -17.70 3.82 -23.80
N PHE A 735 -16.69 3.92 -24.64
CA PHE A 735 -15.73 5.02 -24.63
C PHE A 735 -16.32 6.23 -25.35
N LEU A 736 -16.26 7.39 -24.70
CA LEU A 736 -16.88 8.61 -25.25
C LEU A 736 -16.01 9.26 -26.33
N ASN A 737 -16.61 9.62 -27.46
CA ASN A 737 -15.92 10.24 -28.59
C ASN A 737 -15.16 11.53 -28.23
N ASN A 738 -15.68 12.34 -27.30
CA ASN A 738 -15.00 13.54 -26.80
C ASN A 738 -13.75 13.24 -25.95
N VAL A 739 -13.58 12.00 -25.52
CA VAL A 739 -12.41 11.51 -24.76
C VAL A 739 -11.41 10.87 -25.71
N ILE A 740 -11.85 9.90 -26.51
CA ILE A 740 -10.96 9.10 -27.36
C ILE A 740 -10.65 9.72 -28.72
N GLY A 741 -11.48 10.67 -29.18
CA GLY A 741 -11.35 11.31 -30.49
C GLY A 741 -11.48 10.31 -31.65
N LYS A 742 -10.58 10.43 -32.64
CA LYS A 742 -10.48 9.52 -33.79
C LYS A 742 -9.36 8.48 -33.67
N LYS A 743 -8.84 8.29 -32.46
CA LYS A 743 -7.73 7.38 -32.16
C LYS A 743 -8.16 5.91 -32.35
N GLN A 744 -7.22 5.06 -32.78
CA GLN A 744 -7.43 3.61 -32.88
C GLN A 744 -7.38 2.98 -31.48
N ALA A 745 -8.30 2.09 -31.20
CA ALA A 745 -8.31 1.30 -29.98
C ALA A 745 -7.43 0.06 -30.06
N TRP A 746 -6.71 -0.21 -28.97
CA TRP A 746 -5.82 -1.37 -28.82
C TRP A 746 -6.02 -2.03 -27.47
N ILE A 747 -5.82 -3.35 -27.40
CA ILE A 747 -5.48 -4.06 -26.16
C ILE A 747 -3.96 -4.20 -26.13
N TRP A 748 -3.33 -3.72 -25.06
CA TRP A 748 -1.93 -3.98 -24.77
C TRP A 748 -1.86 -5.05 -23.68
N ASP A 749 -1.22 -6.18 -23.98
CA ASP A 749 -1.08 -7.30 -23.04
C ASP A 749 0.18 -7.13 -22.20
N ALA A 750 0.02 -6.75 -20.94
CA ALA A 750 1.15 -6.56 -20.05
C ALA A 750 1.88 -7.87 -19.68
N VAL A 751 1.28 -9.05 -19.92
CA VAL A 751 1.94 -10.33 -19.70
C VAL A 751 2.93 -10.64 -20.83
N SER A 752 2.52 -10.48 -22.08
CA SER A 752 3.37 -10.79 -23.24
C SER A 752 4.16 -9.60 -23.78
N GLY A 753 3.70 -8.36 -23.51
CA GLY A 753 4.21 -7.14 -24.11
C GLY A 753 3.67 -6.89 -25.53
N GLU A 754 2.79 -7.74 -26.02
CA GLU A 754 2.19 -7.60 -27.36
C GLU A 754 0.95 -6.72 -27.32
N ARG A 755 0.54 -6.22 -28.51
CA ARG A 755 -0.68 -5.42 -28.66
C ARG A 755 -1.53 -5.92 -29.82
N PHE A 756 -2.83 -5.71 -29.69
CA PHE A 756 -3.81 -6.14 -30.69
C PHE A 756 -4.82 -5.02 -30.94
N LYS A 757 -5.21 -4.84 -32.20
CA LYS A 757 -6.27 -3.90 -32.58
C LYS A 757 -7.60 -4.32 -31.99
N LEU A 758 -8.32 -3.37 -31.44
CA LEU A 758 -9.64 -3.58 -30.89
C LEU A 758 -10.68 -2.94 -31.82
N SER A 759 -11.69 -3.70 -32.22
CA SER A 759 -12.82 -3.21 -32.98
C SER A 759 -13.91 -2.72 -32.03
N LEU A 760 -14.32 -1.46 -32.16
CA LEU A 760 -15.41 -0.89 -31.38
C LEU A 760 -16.62 -0.63 -32.29
N ASN A 761 -17.82 -0.85 -31.73
CA ASN A 761 -19.06 -0.48 -32.39
C ASN A 761 -19.56 0.86 -31.82
N ASN A 762 -19.34 1.98 -32.52
CA ASN A 762 -19.67 3.33 -32.05
C ASN A 762 -19.09 3.63 -30.65
N GLY A 763 -17.83 3.24 -30.39
CA GLY A 763 -17.18 3.40 -29.09
C GLY A 763 -17.53 2.31 -28.07
N ASN A 764 -18.45 1.39 -28.39
CA ASN A 764 -18.90 0.31 -27.49
C ASN A 764 -18.14 -0.98 -27.71
N ILE A 765 -17.92 -1.73 -26.63
CA ILE A 765 -17.37 -3.08 -26.60
C ILE A 765 -17.87 -3.85 -25.39
N ILE A 766 -17.96 -5.16 -25.53
CA ILE A 766 -18.05 -6.08 -24.40
C ILE A 766 -16.64 -6.50 -24.00
N LEU A 767 -16.24 -6.17 -22.78
CA LEU A 767 -14.98 -6.59 -22.19
C LEU A 767 -15.19 -7.80 -21.30
N ASP A 768 -14.63 -8.94 -21.71
CA ASP A 768 -14.62 -10.15 -20.90
C ASP A 768 -13.40 -10.13 -19.98
N LEU A 769 -13.64 -10.20 -18.67
CA LEU A 769 -12.64 -10.24 -17.62
C LEU A 769 -12.79 -11.54 -16.82
N GLY A 770 -11.80 -12.42 -16.93
CA GLY A 770 -11.71 -13.61 -16.10
C GLY A 770 -11.30 -13.29 -14.66
N PRO A 771 -11.16 -14.31 -13.79
CA PRO A 771 -10.63 -14.14 -12.45
C PRO A 771 -9.22 -13.54 -12.48
N ALA A 772 -8.95 -12.60 -11.58
CA ALA A 772 -7.67 -11.90 -11.47
C ALA A 772 -7.19 -11.24 -12.79
N ASP A 773 -8.10 -11.02 -13.76
CA ASP A 773 -7.75 -10.48 -15.07
C ASP A 773 -7.76 -8.95 -15.08
N SER A 774 -6.92 -8.37 -15.91
CA SER A 774 -6.90 -6.94 -16.20
C SER A 774 -6.75 -6.69 -17.69
N LYS A 775 -7.44 -5.67 -18.19
CA LYS A 775 -7.38 -5.25 -19.60
C LYS A 775 -6.87 -3.82 -19.67
N LEU A 776 -5.81 -3.67 -20.43
CA LEU A 776 -5.21 -2.38 -20.72
C LEU A 776 -5.65 -1.94 -22.11
N ILE A 777 -6.55 -0.95 -22.19
CA ILE A 777 -7.10 -0.42 -23.44
C ILE A 777 -6.41 0.89 -23.74
N VAL A 778 -5.70 0.95 -24.84
CA VAL A 778 -4.94 2.15 -25.26
C VAL A 778 -5.51 2.71 -26.56
N PHE A 779 -5.74 4.00 -26.60
CA PHE A 779 -6.13 4.74 -27.79
C PHE A 779 -4.98 5.62 -28.24
N ASN A 780 -4.51 5.44 -29.47
CA ASN A 780 -3.47 6.24 -30.08
C ASN A 780 -3.68 6.40 -31.59
N ASN A 781 -2.76 7.07 -32.28
CA ASN A 781 -2.89 7.34 -33.72
C ASN A 781 -2.34 6.23 -34.62
N GLU A 782 -1.74 5.19 -34.06
CA GLU A 782 -1.24 4.04 -34.84
C GLU A 782 -2.39 3.20 -35.40
N LYS A 783 -2.22 2.68 -36.63
CA LYS A 783 -3.32 2.02 -37.35
C LYS A 783 -3.08 0.58 -37.71
N ASN A 784 -1.82 0.15 -37.82
CA ASN A 784 -1.48 -1.19 -38.34
C ASN A 784 -1.20 -2.17 -37.19
N GLY A 785 -1.81 -3.33 -37.23
CA GLY A 785 -1.63 -4.40 -36.23
C GLY A 785 -2.65 -5.52 -36.39
N GLN A 786 -2.41 -6.63 -35.71
CA GLN A 786 -3.31 -7.78 -35.71
C GLN A 786 -4.58 -7.50 -34.91
N LEU A 787 -5.69 -8.09 -35.32
CA LEU A 787 -6.95 -8.00 -34.58
C LEU A 787 -6.91 -8.86 -33.32
N TYR A 788 -7.47 -8.31 -32.22
CA TYR A 788 -7.68 -9.06 -31.00
C TYR A 788 -8.67 -10.22 -31.23
N LYS A 789 -8.30 -11.40 -30.77
CA LYS A 789 -9.15 -12.60 -30.77
C LYS A 789 -9.31 -13.06 -29.32
N PRO A 790 -10.51 -12.94 -28.75
CA PRO A 790 -10.75 -13.41 -27.39
C PRO A 790 -10.66 -14.94 -27.31
N VAL A 791 -10.28 -15.46 -26.16
CA VAL A 791 -10.38 -16.89 -25.86
C VAL A 791 -11.85 -17.26 -25.79
N PRO A 792 -12.32 -18.27 -26.53
CA PRO A 792 -13.72 -18.67 -26.53
C PRO A 792 -14.22 -19.09 -25.15
N SER A 793 -15.50 -18.84 -24.89
CA SER A 793 -16.15 -19.36 -23.70
C SER A 793 -16.41 -20.87 -23.83
N ILE A 794 -16.44 -21.60 -22.72
CA ILE A 794 -16.89 -22.98 -22.67
C ILE A 794 -18.37 -23.00 -23.01
N ASN A 795 -18.78 -23.83 -23.99
CA ASN A 795 -20.14 -23.93 -24.47
C ASN A 795 -20.54 -25.41 -24.75
N ALA A 796 -21.72 -25.65 -25.27
CA ALA A 796 -22.24 -27.01 -25.53
C ALA A 796 -21.41 -27.82 -26.54
N SER A 797 -20.59 -27.18 -27.37
CA SER A 797 -19.68 -27.86 -28.32
C SER A 797 -18.32 -28.19 -27.71
N SER A 798 -18.03 -27.69 -26.52
CA SER A 798 -16.79 -27.94 -25.80
C SER A 798 -16.76 -29.38 -25.26
N ARG A 799 -15.63 -30.05 -25.43
CA ARG A 799 -15.47 -31.46 -25.04
C ARG A 799 -14.51 -31.58 -23.86
N SER A 800 -14.95 -32.20 -22.75
CA SER A 800 -14.08 -32.57 -21.66
C SER A 800 -13.24 -33.80 -21.96
N LEU A 801 -12.00 -33.77 -21.48
CA LEU A 801 -11.09 -34.92 -21.58
C LEU A 801 -11.18 -35.74 -20.29
N ASN A 802 -11.62 -36.99 -20.44
CA ASN A 802 -11.67 -37.96 -19.35
C ASN A 802 -10.56 -38.99 -19.57
N ASN A 803 -9.39 -38.78 -19.01
CA ASN A 803 -8.23 -39.63 -19.17
C ASN A 803 -7.75 -40.13 -17.81
N LYS A 804 -7.14 -41.31 -17.81
CA LYS A 804 -6.27 -41.75 -16.73
C LYS A 804 -4.95 -41.03 -16.82
N TRP A 805 -4.47 -40.48 -15.71
CA TRP A 805 -3.26 -39.67 -15.62
C TRP A 805 -2.16 -40.44 -14.91
N MET A 806 -0.98 -40.49 -15.52
CA MET A 806 0.27 -40.83 -14.85
C MET A 806 0.77 -39.54 -14.14
N VAL A 807 0.96 -39.62 -12.85
CA VAL A 807 1.28 -38.43 -12.02
C VAL A 807 2.62 -38.62 -11.35
N GLU A 808 3.51 -37.67 -11.53
CA GLU A 808 4.82 -37.63 -10.88
C GLU A 808 4.87 -36.40 -9.96
N PHE A 809 5.21 -36.64 -8.69
CA PHE A 809 5.33 -35.63 -7.66
C PHE A 809 6.79 -35.29 -7.44
N LEU A 810 7.22 -34.11 -7.89
CA LEU A 810 8.55 -33.56 -7.68
C LEU A 810 8.48 -32.66 -6.44
N HIS A 811 8.81 -33.23 -5.29
CA HIS A 811 8.65 -32.53 -4.00
C HIS A 811 9.79 -31.56 -3.74
N SER A 812 9.51 -30.48 -2.99
CA SER A 812 10.48 -29.42 -2.62
C SER A 812 11.69 -29.93 -1.81
N ASP A 813 11.58 -31.08 -1.16
CA ASP A 813 12.69 -31.73 -0.44
C ASP A 813 13.58 -32.58 -1.36
N GLY A 814 13.30 -32.60 -2.68
CA GLY A 814 14.03 -33.35 -3.68
C GLY A 814 13.52 -34.79 -3.86
N SER A 815 12.55 -35.26 -3.08
CA SER A 815 11.95 -36.59 -3.24
C SER A 815 11.03 -36.65 -4.47
N VAL A 816 10.96 -37.84 -5.09
CA VAL A 816 10.10 -38.09 -6.28
C VAL A 816 9.19 -39.26 -5.99
N LYS A 817 7.90 -39.11 -6.22
CA LYS A 817 6.91 -40.18 -6.09
C LYS A 817 6.07 -40.27 -7.37
N ASN A 818 5.70 -41.49 -7.77
CA ASN A 818 4.80 -41.70 -8.90
C ASN A 818 3.48 -42.31 -8.44
N SER A 819 2.41 -41.91 -9.10
CA SER A 819 1.04 -42.41 -8.85
C SER A 819 0.23 -42.43 -10.14
N GLU A 820 -0.94 -43.01 -10.07
CA GLU A 820 -1.94 -42.93 -11.10
C GLU A 820 -3.22 -42.27 -10.58
N MET A 821 -3.86 -41.45 -11.37
CA MET A 821 -5.13 -40.82 -11.07
C MET A 821 -6.16 -41.08 -12.15
N GLU A 822 -7.26 -41.72 -11.78
CA GLU A 822 -8.42 -41.89 -12.67
C GLU A 822 -9.23 -40.59 -12.80
N VAL A 823 -9.27 -39.78 -11.73
CA VAL A 823 -9.99 -38.51 -11.67
C VAL A 823 -9.07 -37.45 -11.10
N LEU A 824 -8.98 -36.30 -11.78
CA LEU A 824 -8.25 -35.15 -11.29
C LEU A 824 -8.89 -34.65 -9.99
N THR A 825 -8.10 -34.52 -8.94
CA THR A 825 -8.60 -34.26 -7.59
C THR A 825 -7.69 -33.25 -6.88
N ASP A 826 -8.28 -32.46 -5.97
CA ASP A 826 -7.52 -31.60 -5.07
C ASP A 826 -6.61 -32.45 -4.18
N LEU A 827 -5.31 -32.18 -4.26
CA LEU A 827 -4.30 -32.93 -3.49
C LEU A 827 -4.48 -32.75 -1.97
N ASN A 828 -5.04 -31.63 -1.53
CA ASN A 828 -5.28 -31.36 -0.13
C ASN A 828 -6.25 -32.36 0.54
N VAL A 829 -7.18 -32.94 -0.21
CA VAL A 829 -8.13 -33.93 0.33
C VAL A 829 -7.62 -35.37 0.22
N VAL A 830 -6.45 -35.59 -0.37
CA VAL A 830 -5.81 -36.90 -0.49
C VAL A 830 -4.79 -37.07 0.63
N PRO A 831 -5.01 -37.92 1.65
CA PRO A 831 -4.11 -38.01 2.81
C PRO A 831 -2.63 -38.24 2.49
N ALA A 832 -2.34 -38.95 1.40
CA ALA A 832 -0.96 -39.21 0.96
C ALA A 832 -0.25 -38.01 0.31
N HIS A 833 -0.98 -36.90 0.02
CA HIS A 833 -0.50 -35.74 -0.72
C HIS A 833 -0.88 -34.41 -0.09
N GLN A 834 -1.60 -34.42 1.04
CA GLN A 834 -2.11 -33.19 1.65
C GLN A 834 -1.02 -32.20 2.13
N ASP A 835 0.17 -32.70 2.41
CA ASP A 835 1.36 -31.96 2.82
C ASP A 835 2.37 -31.75 1.68
N PHE A 836 1.97 -31.99 0.44
CA PHE A 836 2.84 -31.82 -0.72
C PHE A 836 3.19 -30.34 -0.95
N SER A 837 4.40 -30.13 -1.42
CA SER A 837 4.89 -28.85 -1.94
C SER A 837 5.91 -29.14 -3.04
N GLY A 838 5.77 -28.50 -4.20
CA GLY A 838 6.64 -28.74 -5.35
C GLY A 838 5.89 -28.68 -6.67
N THR A 839 6.37 -29.43 -7.65
CA THR A 839 5.74 -29.52 -8.98
C THR A 839 5.13 -30.91 -9.20
N VAL A 840 3.86 -30.93 -9.56
CA VAL A 840 3.13 -32.14 -9.95
C VAL A 840 3.08 -32.20 -11.46
N VAL A 841 3.53 -33.31 -12.06
CA VAL A 841 3.55 -33.54 -13.50
C VAL A 841 2.49 -34.58 -13.86
N TYR A 842 1.47 -34.17 -14.59
CA TYR A 842 0.36 -34.99 -15.07
C TYR A 842 0.60 -35.36 -16.53
N ARG A 843 0.66 -36.65 -16.87
CA ARG A 843 0.87 -37.13 -18.22
C ARG A 843 -0.27 -38.03 -18.69
N ALA A 844 -0.76 -37.79 -19.89
CA ALA A 844 -1.77 -38.64 -20.54
C ALA A 844 -1.60 -38.62 -22.05
N ASN A 845 -2.16 -39.64 -22.71
CA ASN A 845 -2.38 -39.64 -24.16
C ASN A 845 -3.85 -39.30 -24.43
N ILE A 846 -4.11 -38.34 -25.29
CA ILE A 846 -5.45 -38.02 -25.78
C ILE A 846 -5.62 -38.43 -27.22
N ASP A 847 -6.77 -39.03 -27.56
CA ASP A 847 -7.14 -39.33 -28.94
C ASP A 847 -7.96 -38.21 -29.55
N VAL A 848 -7.44 -37.60 -30.60
CA VAL A 848 -8.07 -36.53 -31.37
C VAL A 848 -8.63 -37.11 -32.68
N LEU A 849 -9.96 -37.11 -32.78
CA LEU A 849 -10.65 -37.64 -33.98
C LEU A 849 -10.58 -36.65 -35.15
N ASP A 850 -10.78 -35.39 -34.86
CA ASP A 850 -10.67 -34.28 -35.80
C ASP A 850 -10.00 -33.10 -35.11
N ASN A 851 -8.94 -32.55 -35.69
CA ASN A 851 -8.13 -31.47 -35.17
C ASN A 851 -8.38 -30.13 -35.84
N SER A 852 -9.23 -30.08 -36.87
CA SER A 852 -9.43 -28.88 -37.71
C SER A 852 -10.07 -27.70 -36.95
N SER A 853 -10.85 -27.96 -35.91
CA SER A 853 -11.58 -26.95 -35.15
C SER A 853 -10.97 -26.61 -33.80
N ILE A 854 -9.97 -27.38 -33.32
CA ILE A 854 -9.41 -27.21 -31.99
C ILE A 854 -8.44 -26.01 -31.98
N GLN A 855 -8.80 -24.98 -31.20
CA GLN A 855 -8.00 -23.77 -31.06
C GLN A 855 -7.37 -23.62 -29.65
N TYR A 856 -8.04 -24.15 -28.61
CA TYR A 856 -7.58 -24.03 -27.24
C TYR A 856 -7.76 -25.32 -26.44
N LEU A 857 -6.85 -25.49 -25.46
CA LEU A 857 -7.01 -26.47 -24.39
C LEU A 857 -7.12 -25.67 -23.06
N ASP A 858 -8.26 -25.78 -22.40
CA ASP A 858 -8.53 -25.16 -21.13
C ASP A 858 -8.37 -26.19 -20.01
N LEU A 859 -7.47 -25.95 -19.07
CA LEU A 859 -7.19 -26.88 -17.95
C LEU A 859 -8.26 -26.86 -16.86
N GLY A 860 -9.25 -25.96 -16.96
CA GLY A 860 -10.25 -25.80 -15.91
C GLY A 860 -9.64 -25.23 -14.62
N LYS A 861 -10.02 -25.82 -13.47
CA LYS A 861 -9.60 -25.34 -12.17
C LYS A 861 -8.19 -25.86 -11.83
N VAL A 862 -7.27 -24.93 -11.57
CA VAL A 862 -5.87 -25.20 -11.22
C VAL A 862 -5.49 -24.36 -10.00
N PHE A 863 -4.96 -25.00 -8.97
CA PHE A 863 -4.37 -24.33 -7.82
C PHE A 863 -2.84 -24.41 -7.90
N GLY A 864 -2.24 -23.38 -8.44
CA GLY A 864 -0.80 -23.28 -8.69
C GLY A 864 -0.49 -22.62 -10.02
N ILE A 865 0.78 -22.60 -10.37
CA ILE A 865 1.30 -22.15 -11.66
C ILE A 865 1.28 -23.34 -12.61
N SER A 866 0.69 -23.19 -13.79
CA SER A 866 0.59 -24.28 -14.77
C SER A 866 1.46 -24.06 -15.99
N GLU A 867 2.01 -25.15 -16.52
CA GLU A 867 2.68 -25.25 -17.82
C GLU A 867 2.06 -26.38 -18.62
N LEU A 868 1.97 -26.21 -19.92
CA LEU A 868 1.44 -27.23 -20.83
C LEU A 868 2.46 -27.59 -21.90
N LEU A 869 2.67 -28.89 -22.08
CA LEU A 869 3.43 -29.45 -23.22
C LEU A 869 2.53 -30.36 -24.02
N ILE A 870 2.58 -30.27 -25.35
CA ILE A 870 1.90 -31.13 -26.27
C ILE A 870 2.94 -31.74 -27.22
N ASN A 871 3.01 -33.07 -27.26
CA ASN A 871 3.98 -33.81 -28.08
C ASN A 871 5.43 -33.33 -27.84
N GLY A 872 5.76 -32.98 -26.58
CA GLY A 872 7.07 -32.46 -26.14
C GLY A 872 7.30 -30.97 -26.38
N LYS A 873 6.37 -30.29 -27.09
CA LYS A 873 6.50 -28.84 -27.30
C LYS A 873 5.88 -28.07 -26.15
N HIS A 874 6.69 -27.22 -25.46
CA HIS A 874 6.24 -26.34 -24.39
C HIS A 874 5.44 -25.15 -24.92
N LEU A 875 4.25 -24.87 -24.34
CA LEU A 875 3.31 -23.83 -24.78
C LEU A 875 3.26 -22.62 -23.85
N GLY A 876 4.19 -22.53 -22.93
CA GLY A 876 4.32 -21.42 -21.99
C GLY A 876 3.70 -21.69 -20.63
N THR A 877 3.75 -20.66 -19.80
CA THR A 877 3.33 -20.67 -18.39
C THR A 877 2.08 -19.83 -18.18
N LYS A 878 1.12 -20.34 -17.41
CA LYS A 878 -0.06 -19.60 -16.94
C LYS A 878 -0.03 -19.54 -15.42
N TRP A 879 0.04 -18.35 -14.87
CA TRP A 879 0.27 -18.14 -13.45
C TRP A 879 -0.89 -17.47 -12.70
N TYR A 880 -1.93 -17.02 -13.44
CA TYR A 880 -3.17 -16.45 -12.88
C TYR A 880 -4.37 -16.72 -13.77
N GLY A 881 -5.58 -16.56 -13.23
CA GLY A 881 -6.83 -16.55 -13.94
C GLY A 881 -7.13 -17.85 -14.70
N ARG A 882 -7.74 -17.74 -15.87
CA ARG A 882 -8.11 -18.87 -16.72
C ARG A 882 -6.89 -19.54 -17.36
N ARG A 883 -6.76 -20.86 -17.22
CA ARG A 883 -5.62 -21.65 -17.71
C ARG A 883 -5.87 -22.20 -19.13
N ALA A 884 -6.27 -21.34 -20.07
CA ALA A 884 -6.53 -21.72 -21.48
C ALA A 884 -5.29 -21.49 -22.34
N TYR A 885 -4.81 -22.54 -23.01
CA TYR A 885 -3.62 -22.52 -23.88
C TYR A 885 -4.04 -22.60 -25.35
N ALA A 886 -3.50 -21.73 -26.21
CA ALA A 886 -3.71 -21.78 -27.64
C ALA A 886 -2.95 -22.98 -28.24
N VAL A 887 -3.65 -23.85 -29.00
CA VAL A 887 -3.10 -25.11 -29.55
C VAL A 887 -3.33 -25.28 -31.05
N PRO A 888 -3.48 -24.18 -31.85
CA PRO A 888 -3.78 -24.36 -33.27
C PRO A 888 -2.67 -25.11 -33.98
N GLY A 889 -3.05 -26.21 -34.67
CA GLY A 889 -2.13 -27.02 -35.47
C GLY A 889 -1.08 -27.82 -34.66
N LEU A 890 -1.21 -27.88 -33.34
CA LEU A 890 -0.28 -28.65 -32.47
C LEU A 890 -0.80 -30.06 -32.16
N LEU A 891 -2.09 -30.25 -32.21
CA LEU A 891 -2.73 -31.54 -32.07
C LEU A 891 -2.89 -32.17 -33.49
N HIS A 892 -2.55 -33.42 -33.62
CA HIS A 892 -2.77 -34.19 -34.86
C HIS A 892 -3.81 -35.28 -34.63
N LYS A 893 -4.39 -35.76 -35.72
CA LYS A 893 -5.37 -36.86 -35.68
C LYS A 893 -4.71 -38.11 -35.07
N GLY A 894 -5.41 -38.76 -34.13
CA GLY A 894 -4.90 -39.89 -33.37
C GLY A 894 -4.31 -39.45 -32.01
N LYS A 895 -3.35 -40.22 -31.50
CA LYS A 895 -2.78 -40.07 -30.16
C LYS A 895 -1.84 -38.88 -30.08
N ASN A 896 -2.09 -38.01 -29.07
CA ASN A 896 -1.22 -36.89 -28.71
C ASN A 896 -0.80 -37.02 -27.26
N ALA A 897 0.48 -36.86 -26.98
CA ALA A 897 1.00 -36.84 -25.62
C ALA A 897 0.78 -35.45 -25.00
N ILE A 898 0.13 -35.41 -23.83
CA ILE A 898 -0.04 -34.20 -23.06
C ILE A 898 0.71 -34.33 -21.75
N GLU A 899 1.48 -33.29 -21.39
CA GLU A 899 2.12 -33.15 -20.11
C GLU A 899 1.68 -31.81 -19.54
N ILE A 900 1.14 -31.83 -18.32
CA ILE A 900 0.75 -30.62 -17.55
C ILE A 900 1.55 -30.60 -16.27
N ARG A 901 2.27 -29.50 -16.03
CA ARG A 901 3.01 -29.26 -14.81
C ARG A 901 2.28 -28.25 -13.96
N VAL A 902 2.10 -28.54 -12.67
CA VAL A 902 1.48 -27.60 -11.72
C VAL A 902 2.38 -27.43 -10.52
N THR A 903 2.90 -26.23 -10.35
CA THR A 903 3.74 -25.85 -9.19
C THR A 903 2.89 -25.22 -8.12
N THR A 904 2.93 -25.81 -6.91
CA THR A 904 2.07 -25.46 -5.75
C THR A 904 2.73 -24.48 -4.79
N VAL A 905 1.92 -23.87 -3.91
CA VAL A 905 2.40 -23.07 -2.76
C VAL A 905 2.98 -23.97 -1.68
N MET A 906 3.71 -23.39 -0.72
CA MET A 906 4.50 -24.15 0.26
C MET A 906 3.81 -24.40 1.59
N VAL A 907 2.73 -23.69 1.90
CA VAL A 907 2.14 -23.64 3.25
C VAL A 907 1.80 -25.02 3.83
N ASN A 908 1.26 -25.94 3.02
CA ASN A 908 0.87 -27.28 3.49
C ASN A 908 2.09 -28.09 3.97
N TYR A 909 3.18 -28.03 3.21
CA TYR A 909 4.44 -28.64 3.59
C TYR A 909 5.03 -28.00 4.85
N MET A 910 5.06 -26.66 4.91
CA MET A 910 5.56 -25.96 6.08
C MET A 910 4.80 -26.31 7.36
N LYS A 911 3.49 -26.55 7.24
CA LYS A 911 2.67 -27.02 8.37
C LYS A 911 3.04 -28.44 8.84
N SER A 912 3.57 -29.30 7.96
CA SER A 912 4.01 -30.66 8.30
C SER A 912 5.36 -30.66 9.02
N LEU A 913 6.21 -29.66 8.83
CA LEU A 913 7.55 -29.54 9.44
C LEU A 913 7.47 -29.15 10.93
N LYS A 914 7.00 -30.04 11.79
CA LYS A 914 6.71 -29.75 13.21
C LYS A 914 7.92 -29.28 14.02
N GLU A 915 9.11 -29.77 13.70
CA GLU A 915 10.34 -29.44 14.41
C GLU A 915 11.08 -28.19 13.83
N ASN A 916 10.58 -27.64 12.71
CA ASN A 916 11.17 -26.44 12.13
C ASN A 916 10.56 -25.18 12.77
N THR A 917 11.29 -24.54 13.67
CA THR A 917 10.84 -23.39 14.45
C THR A 917 10.40 -22.22 13.58
N THR A 918 11.17 -21.91 12.53
CA THR A 918 10.85 -20.84 11.58
C THR A 918 9.55 -21.14 10.81
N ALA A 919 9.40 -22.37 10.29
CA ALA A 919 8.18 -22.77 9.62
C ALA A 919 6.96 -22.66 10.56
N GLN A 920 7.06 -23.22 11.76
CA GLN A 920 5.97 -23.22 12.74
C GLN A 920 5.61 -21.81 13.23
N TYR A 921 6.61 -20.93 13.40
CA TYR A 921 6.36 -19.52 13.74
C TYR A 921 5.40 -18.85 12.73
N TRP A 922 5.61 -19.10 11.42
CA TRP A 922 4.83 -18.44 10.37
C TRP A 922 3.49 -19.12 10.05
N VAL A 923 3.36 -20.45 10.22
CA VAL A 923 2.16 -21.18 9.77
C VAL A 923 1.23 -21.63 10.88
N ASN A 924 1.71 -21.83 12.13
CA ASN A 924 0.95 -22.38 13.24
C ASN A 924 0.91 -21.50 14.50
N ASN A 925 1.43 -20.28 14.43
CA ASN A 925 1.30 -19.35 15.57
C ASN A 925 -0.18 -19.12 15.89
N LYS A 926 -0.52 -19.05 17.19
CA LYS A 926 -1.90 -18.85 17.68
C LYS A 926 -2.63 -17.66 17.06
N ARG A 927 -1.88 -16.63 16.64
CA ARG A 927 -2.43 -15.45 15.98
C ARG A 927 -2.50 -15.58 14.45
N LYS A 928 -1.79 -16.55 13.86
CA LYS A 928 -1.53 -16.65 12.41
C LYS A 928 -1.71 -18.08 11.89
N ALA A 929 -2.54 -18.91 12.58
CA ALA A 929 -2.80 -20.28 12.13
C ALA A 929 -3.41 -20.24 10.71
N GLN A 930 -2.64 -20.72 9.75
CA GLN A 930 -3.05 -20.72 8.35
C GLN A 930 -3.86 -22.00 8.03
N PRO A 931 -4.91 -21.91 7.20
CA PRO A 931 -5.62 -23.09 6.73
C PRO A 931 -4.75 -23.92 5.77
N MET A 932 -5.06 -25.20 5.62
CA MET A 932 -4.54 -26.02 4.52
C MET A 932 -5.09 -25.50 3.20
N GLN A 933 -4.27 -25.52 2.15
CA GLN A 933 -4.62 -24.96 0.84
C GLN A 933 -4.93 -26.05 -0.18
N SER A 934 -5.88 -25.79 -1.05
CA SER A 934 -6.13 -26.58 -2.24
C SER A 934 -4.92 -26.56 -3.17
N MET A 935 -4.61 -27.67 -3.84
CA MET A 935 -3.42 -27.83 -4.67
C MET A 935 -3.65 -28.73 -5.88
N GLY A 936 -2.96 -28.41 -6.97
CA GLY A 936 -2.88 -29.27 -8.15
C GLY A 936 -3.91 -28.95 -9.23
N LEU A 937 -4.10 -29.90 -10.11
CA LEU A 937 -4.99 -29.84 -11.27
C LEU A 937 -6.31 -30.54 -10.94
N LEU A 938 -7.42 -29.78 -10.94
CA LEU A 938 -8.75 -30.31 -10.65
C LEU A 938 -9.59 -30.49 -11.92
N GLY A 939 -9.26 -29.75 -12.98
CA GLY A 939 -10.01 -29.81 -14.23
C GLY A 939 -11.42 -29.19 -14.16
N PRO A 940 -12.41 -29.61 -14.96
CA PRO A 940 -12.20 -30.52 -16.10
C PRO A 940 -11.34 -29.88 -17.20
N ILE A 941 -10.49 -30.67 -17.85
CA ILE A 941 -9.73 -30.22 -19.03
C ILE A 941 -10.66 -30.24 -20.23
N THR A 942 -10.76 -29.09 -20.91
CA THR A 942 -11.74 -28.93 -22.00
C THR A 942 -11.06 -28.50 -23.30
N VAL A 943 -11.45 -29.11 -24.38
CA VAL A 943 -11.05 -28.74 -25.74
C VAL A 943 -12.04 -27.74 -26.31
N LEU A 944 -11.52 -26.57 -26.81
CA LEU A 944 -12.31 -25.46 -27.33
C LEU A 944 -11.95 -25.17 -28.80
#